data_64659630f815ddea08fadd549aeb2531
#
_entry.id   64659630f815ddea08fadd549aeb2531
#
_cell.length_a   1.000
_cell.length_b   1.000
_cell.length_c   1.000
_cell.angle_alpha   90.00
_cell.angle_beta   90.00
_cell.angle_gamma   90.00
#
_symmetry.space_group_name_H-M   'P 1'
#
loop_
_entity.id
_entity.type
_entity.pdbx_description
1 polymer ?
#
loop_
_entity_poly.entity_id
_entity_poly.type
_entity_poly.pdbx_seq_one_letter_code
_entity_poly.pdbx_strand_id
1 'polypeptide(L)'
;MKIQDKITAAKRAEDNAQLMGIVKNDSYLVPFNEAICGRHNHAVERIKELTFEGKQTLSDFANGYNYYGLHKTNGKWIFREWVPNATNLYLIGDFNNWERSREYQCKRIEGTAGDWELILDEDKIHHGDLFKMYVFWNGGEGERIPAWAQRVVQDEGTKIFSAQVWFPEEEYQWKHKTFKPNRAPLLIYECHIGMGQDAEKVGTYIEFRKNVLPRIVDEGYNAIQIMAIQEHPYYGSFGYHVSSFFAPSSRFGTPEELKELIDEAHSNGLAVIMDIVHSHAVKNEIEGLGNLAGDPNQYFYPGERHEHPAWDSLCFDYGKNEVLHFLLSNCKFWLEEYHFDGFRFDGVTSMLYYSHGLGEAFCNYTDYFNGHQDDNAICYLTLANCLIHEVNSHAITIAEEVSGMPGLAAKFKDGGYGFDYRMAMNIPDYWIKTIKELPDEEWKPSSIFWEVKNRRSDERTISYCESHDQALVGDKTIIFRLIDADMYWHFKKGDENDRVRRGIALHKMIRLVTAGTINGGYLNFMGNEFGHPEWIDFPREGNGWSYKYARRQWNLVDNKELCYHYLGDFDKKMLEVIKSEPHFNDTPLKEIWHNDTDQILAFSRNQLIFVFNFSPTRSFSDYGFLVPNGTYNVVLNTDSWEYGGFGFVDESVKHITLADPLYEKDCKGWLKLYIPARSALVLRKKK
;
A
#
# COMPACT_ATOMS: atom_id res chain seq x y z
N MET A 1 50.28 5.25 -20.01
CA MET A 1 49.34 6.12 -19.29
C MET A 1 50.12 7.25 -18.66
N LYS A 2 49.91 8.50 -19.09
CA LYS A 2 50.62 9.68 -18.58
C LYS A 2 50.34 9.88 -17.08
N ILE A 3 51.32 10.45 -16.34
CA ILE A 3 51.16 10.72 -14.90
C ILE A 3 49.90 11.53 -14.61
N GLN A 4 49.55 12.47 -15.51
CA GLN A 4 48.36 13.27 -15.46
C GLN A 4 47.04 12.41 -15.47
N ASP A 5 47.01 11.31 -16.27
CA ASP A 5 45.86 10.40 -16.34
C ASP A 5 45.70 9.60 -15.06
N LYS A 6 46.83 9.25 -14.40
CA LYS A 6 46.80 8.55 -13.08
C LYS A 6 46.31 9.47 -11.94
N ILE A 7 46.77 10.74 -11.93
CA ILE A 7 46.35 11.73 -10.96
C ILE A 7 44.83 12.02 -11.12
N THR A 8 44.36 12.19 -12.35
CA THR A 8 42.97 12.40 -12.66
C THR A 8 42.11 11.18 -12.29
N ALA A 9 42.62 9.96 -12.55
CA ALA A 9 41.92 8.73 -12.14
C ALA A 9 41.88 8.53 -10.62
N ALA A 10 42.99 8.87 -9.91
CA ALA A 10 43.03 8.79 -8.45
C ALA A 10 42.06 9.82 -7.81
N LYS A 11 42.05 11.06 -8.31
CA LYS A 11 41.14 12.11 -7.84
C LYS A 11 39.67 11.74 -8.10
N ARG A 12 39.34 11.19 -9.28
CA ARG A 12 38.01 10.63 -9.58
C ARG A 12 37.62 9.47 -8.65
N ALA A 13 38.59 8.63 -8.27
CA ALA A 13 38.37 7.53 -7.35
C ALA A 13 38.11 8.03 -5.93
N GLU A 14 38.84 9.07 -5.45
CA GLU A 14 38.60 9.74 -4.18
C GLU A 14 37.26 10.46 -4.16
N ASP A 15 36.92 11.22 -5.20
CA ASP A 15 35.64 11.91 -5.37
C ASP A 15 34.47 10.88 -5.37
N ASN A 16 34.63 9.76 -6.09
CA ASN A 16 33.62 8.68 -6.09
C ASN A 16 33.50 7.96 -4.74
N ALA A 17 34.55 7.90 -3.93
CA ALA A 17 34.50 7.29 -2.60
C ALA A 17 33.62 8.09 -1.61
N GLN A 18 33.48 9.40 -1.83
CA GLN A 18 32.67 10.31 -1.01
C GLN A 18 31.19 10.38 -1.45
N LEU A 19 30.81 9.79 -2.58
CA LEU A 19 29.44 9.81 -3.06
C LEU A 19 28.56 8.82 -2.30
N MET A 20 27.32 9.21 -2.02
CA MET A 20 26.28 8.30 -1.50
C MET A 20 25.97 7.17 -2.50
N GLY A 21 25.47 6.04 -1.99
CA GLY A 21 25.16 4.86 -2.82
C GLY A 21 24.20 5.14 -3.96
N ILE A 22 23.13 5.90 -3.72
CA ILE A 22 22.17 6.27 -4.77
C ILE A 22 22.78 7.16 -5.85
N VAL A 23 23.77 7.99 -5.49
CA VAL A 23 24.50 8.85 -6.44
C VAL A 23 25.47 8.03 -7.30
N LYS A 24 26.07 6.96 -6.73
CA LYS A 24 26.90 6.02 -7.49
C LYS A 24 26.10 5.24 -8.52
N ASN A 25 24.82 4.94 -8.21
CA ASN A 25 23.93 4.22 -9.10
C ASN A 25 23.34 5.11 -10.20
N ASP A 26 23.23 6.41 -9.96
CA ASP A 26 22.66 7.38 -10.88
C ASP A 26 23.54 8.65 -10.96
N SER A 27 24.34 8.74 -12.02
CA SER A 27 25.30 9.84 -12.22
C SER A 27 24.64 11.21 -12.37
N TYR A 28 23.36 11.29 -12.73
CA TYR A 28 22.62 12.55 -12.79
C TYR A 28 22.39 13.16 -11.39
N LEU A 29 22.54 12.37 -10.32
CA LEU A 29 22.46 12.84 -8.93
C LEU A 29 23.76 13.46 -8.40
N VAL A 30 24.87 13.38 -9.13
CA VAL A 30 26.17 13.95 -8.69
C VAL A 30 26.07 15.43 -8.28
N PRO A 31 25.39 16.31 -9.04
CA PRO A 31 25.23 17.71 -8.64
C PRO A 31 24.46 17.91 -7.30
N PHE A 32 23.70 16.91 -6.87
CA PHE A 32 22.84 16.96 -5.70
C PHE A 32 23.38 16.15 -4.51
N ASN A 33 24.60 15.59 -4.62
CA ASN A 33 25.20 14.75 -3.57
C ASN A 33 25.27 15.47 -2.22
N GLU A 34 25.55 16.77 -2.19
CA GLU A 34 25.60 17.57 -0.96
C GLU A 34 24.22 17.62 -0.27
N ALA A 35 23.15 17.86 -1.03
CA ALA A 35 21.79 17.87 -0.50
C ALA A 35 21.36 16.48 0.02
N ILE A 36 21.73 15.42 -0.70
CA ILE A 36 21.48 14.03 -0.30
C ILE A 36 22.24 13.70 1.00
N CYS A 37 23.52 14.07 1.10
CA CYS A 37 24.30 13.95 2.31
C CYS A 37 23.69 14.77 3.47
N GLY A 38 23.20 15.97 3.19
CA GLY A 38 22.54 16.85 4.18
C GLY A 38 21.31 16.17 4.78
N ARG A 39 20.42 15.61 3.96
CA ARG A 39 19.24 14.86 4.42
C ARG A 39 19.61 13.62 5.22
N HIS A 40 20.58 12.86 4.75
CA HIS A 40 21.08 11.69 5.47
C HIS A 40 21.62 12.08 6.85
N ASN A 41 22.50 13.10 6.93
CA ASN A 41 23.10 13.55 8.18
C ASN A 41 22.03 14.13 9.13
N HIS A 42 21.04 14.87 8.62
CA HIS A 42 19.92 15.34 9.42
C HIS A 42 19.19 14.18 10.11
N ALA A 43 18.89 13.11 9.40
CA ALA A 43 18.27 11.93 10.00
C ALA A 43 19.20 11.24 11.03
N VAL A 44 20.51 11.14 10.75
CA VAL A 44 21.50 10.59 11.71
C VAL A 44 21.56 11.41 12.99
N GLU A 45 21.62 12.73 12.86
CA GLU A 45 21.66 13.64 14.02
C GLU A 45 20.36 13.57 14.81
N ARG A 46 19.23 13.48 14.12
CA ARG A 46 17.93 13.33 14.76
C ARG A 46 17.82 12.01 15.53
N ILE A 47 18.29 10.90 14.96
CA ILE A 47 18.36 9.61 15.66
C ILE A 47 19.23 9.74 16.93
N LYS A 48 20.39 10.36 16.86
CA LYS A 48 21.26 10.56 18.03
C LYS A 48 20.57 11.37 19.13
N GLU A 49 19.89 12.44 18.75
CA GLU A 49 19.13 13.28 19.69
C GLU A 49 18.04 12.45 20.40
N LEU A 50 17.20 11.77 19.64
CA LEU A 50 16.08 10.99 20.17
C LEU A 50 16.54 9.77 20.98
N THR A 51 17.73 9.24 20.69
CA THR A 51 18.32 8.10 21.39
C THR A 51 19.30 8.50 22.50
N PHE A 52 19.38 9.78 22.88
CA PHE A 52 20.34 10.31 23.86
C PHE A 52 21.78 9.87 23.58
N GLU A 53 22.26 10.13 22.38
CA GLU A 53 23.59 9.71 21.89
C GLU A 53 23.78 8.18 21.92
N GLY A 54 22.75 7.40 21.60
CA GLY A 54 22.80 5.95 21.57
C GLY A 54 22.70 5.25 22.92
N LYS A 55 22.27 5.95 23.99
CA LYS A 55 21.97 5.33 25.28
C LYS A 55 20.73 4.49 25.32
N GLN A 56 19.84 4.72 24.36
CA GLN A 56 18.64 3.91 24.06
C GLN A 56 18.54 3.69 22.56
N THR A 57 17.71 2.74 22.15
CA THR A 57 17.41 2.47 20.75
C THR A 57 16.29 3.40 20.24
N LEU A 58 16.06 3.45 18.94
CA LEU A 58 14.91 4.15 18.39
C LEU A 58 13.60 3.44 18.79
N SER A 59 13.63 2.12 18.92
CA SER A 59 12.53 1.32 19.45
C SER A 59 12.20 1.65 20.91
N ASP A 60 13.21 1.94 21.75
CA ASP A 60 12.97 2.38 23.13
C ASP A 60 12.33 3.78 23.17
N PHE A 61 12.75 4.69 22.28
CA PHE A 61 12.10 6.00 22.12
C PHE A 61 10.64 5.84 21.70
N ALA A 62 10.36 5.00 20.72
CA ALA A 62 9.03 4.80 20.14
C ALA A 62 8.14 3.89 21.02
N ASN A 63 8.06 4.14 22.31
CA ASN A 63 7.36 3.31 23.29
C ASN A 63 6.21 4.04 24.01
N GLY A 64 5.72 5.13 23.43
CA GLY A 64 4.71 5.98 24.03
C GLY A 64 3.40 5.27 24.34
N TYR A 65 2.97 4.31 23.51
CA TYR A 65 1.75 3.54 23.72
C TYR A 65 1.77 2.64 24.97
N ASN A 66 2.95 2.37 25.55
CA ASN A 66 3.11 1.69 26.85
C ASN A 66 3.18 2.66 28.04
N TYR A 67 3.29 3.96 27.77
CA TYR A 67 3.37 5.00 28.81
C TYR A 67 2.10 5.84 28.88
N TYR A 68 1.63 6.35 27.72
CA TYR A 68 0.40 7.14 27.60
C TYR A 68 -0.82 6.25 27.41
N GLY A 69 -2.00 6.83 27.61
CA GLY A 69 -3.28 6.11 27.61
C GLY A 69 -3.59 5.51 28.97
N LEU A 70 -4.48 4.55 29.01
CA LEU A 70 -4.94 3.89 30.23
C LEU A 70 -4.31 2.50 30.35
N HIS A 71 -3.59 2.26 31.44
CA HIS A 71 -2.90 0.99 31.71
C HIS A 71 -3.25 0.44 33.08
N LYS A 72 -3.20 -0.88 33.24
CA LYS A 72 -3.36 -1.56 34.52
C LYS A 72 -2.02 -2.20 34.93
N THR A 73 -1.47 -1.76 36.06
CA THR A 73 -0.17 -2.23 36.54
C THR A 73 -0.20 -2.35 38.08
N ASN A 74 0.22 -3.49 38.63
CA ASN A 74 0.34 -3.75 40.06
C ASN A 74 -0.96 -3.42 40.86
N GLY A 75 -2.13 -3.79 40.32
CA GLY A 75 -3.42 -3.53 40.99
C GLY A 75 -3.86 -2.07 40.97
N LYS A 76 -3.30 -1.27 40.06
CA LYS A 76 -3.68 0.13 39.86
C LYS A 76 -3.97 0.40 38.41
N TRP A 77 -4.92 1.29 38.15
CA TRP A 77 -5.07 1.95 36.89
C TRP A 77 -4.20 3.18 36.83
N ILE A 78 -3.46 3.37 35.74
CA ILE A 78 -2.62 4.53 35.48
C ILE A 78 -3.05 5.08 34.13
N PHE A 79 -3.53 6.32 34.12
CA PHE A 79 -3.83 7.08 32.93
C PHE A 79 -2.80 8.18 32.76
N ARG A 80 -2.26 8.35 31.55
CA ARG A 80 -1.38 9.47 31.19
C ARG A 80 -1.75 10.03 29.82
N GLU A 81 -1.62 11.34 29.72
CA GLU A 81 -1.84 12.03 28.44
C GLU A 81 -0.96 13.29 28.34
N TRP A 82 -0.53 13.62 27.14
CA TRP A 82 0.22 14.82 26.81
C TRP A 82 -0.72 15.94 26.38
N VAL A 83 -0.99 16.89 27.29
CA VAL A 83 -1.90 18.03 27.06
C VAL A 83 -1.26 19.30 27.64
N PRO A 84 -0.25 19.88 26.95
CA PRO A 84 0.57 20.95 27.50
C PRO A 84 -0.18 22.22 27.87
N ASN A 85 -1.22 22.58 27.14
CA ASN A 85 -2.00 23.79 27.36
C ASN A 85 -3.15 23.62 28.36
N ALA A 86 -3.41 22.40 28.86
CA ALA A 86 -4.45 22.20 29.83
C ALA A 86 -4.11 22.89 31.17
N THR A 87 -5.11 23.53 31.76
CA THR A 87 -5.04 24.10 33.12
C THR A 87 -5.59 23.13 34.14
N ASN A 88 -6.47 22.21 33.74
CA ASN A 88 -7.00 21.11 34.54
C ASN A 88 -7.48 19.99 33.62
N LEU A 89 -7.47 18.75 34.14
CA LEU A 89 -7.91 17.57 33.41
C LEU A 89 -8.58 16.55 34.34
N TYR A 90 -9.69 16.00 33.91
CA TYR A 90 -10.42 14.92 34.58
C TYR A 90 -10.68 13.76 33.66
N LEU A 91 -10.74 12.54 34.20
CA LEU A 91 -11.41 11.45 33.52
C LEU A 91 -12.89 11.46 33.91
N ILE A 92 -13.76 11.31 32.91
CA ILE A 92 -15.19 11.12 33.06
C ILE A 92 -15.60 9.88 32.28
N GLY A 93 -16.58 9.13 32.82
CA GLY A 93 -17.02 7.90 32.16
C GLY A 93 -18.07 7.16 32.97
N ASP A 94 -18.39 5.94 32.55
CA ASP A 94 -19.39 5.08 33.21
C ASP A 94 -19.04 4.83 34.68
N PHE A 95 -17.79 4.76 35.02
CA PHE A 95 -17.26 4.53 36.36
C PHE A 95 -17.53 5.67 37.35
N ASN A 96 -17.88 6.86 36.90
CA ASN A 96 -18.19 8.01 37.77
C ASN A 96 -19.43 8.81 37.33
N ASN A 97 -20.36 8.16 36.60
CA ASN A 97 -21.58 8.75 36.05
C ASN A 97 -21.30 10.00 35.17
N TRP A 98 -20.16 10.04 34.47
CA TRP A 98 -19.73 11.15 33.63
C TRP A 98 -19.56 12.47 34.39
N GLU A 99 -19.32 12.41 35.69
CA GLU A 99 -19.16 13.58 36.53
C GLU A 99 -17.69 13.90 36.81
N ARG A 100 -17.39 15.18 36.91
CA ARG A 100 -16.06 15.67 37.30
C ARG A 100 -15.89 15.59 38.82
N SER A 101 -15.12 14.68 39.31
CA SER A 101 -14.85 14.52 40.74
C SER A 101 -13.36 14.60 41.05
N ARG A 102 -13.00 14.99 42.29
CA ARG A 102 -11.59 15.08 42.73
C ARG A 102 -10.86 13.75 42.66
N GLU A 103 -11.55 12.65 42.79
CA GLU A 103 -10.95 11.30 42.72
C GLU A 103 -10.42 11.02 41.32
N TYR A 104 -11.09 11.52 40.28
CA TYR A 104 -10.74 11.34 38.90
C TYR A 104 -10.02 12.54 38.26
N GLN A 105 -9.50 13.45 39.11
CA GLN A 105 -8.69 14.59 38.66
C GLN A 105 -7.25 14.18 38.41
N CYS A 106 -6.77 14.41 37.18
CA CYS A 106 -5.37 14.20 36.82
C CYS A 106 -4.47 15.28 37.43
N LYS A 107 -3.22 14.94 37.67
CA LYS A 107 -2.18 15.84 38.15
C LYS A 107 -1.16 16.05 37.03
N ARG A 108 -0.72 17.29 36.86
CA ARG A 108 0.36 17.60 35.96
C ARG A 108 1.68 17.03 36.49
N ILE A 109 2.46 16.35 35.66
CA ILE A 109 3.76 15.81 36.04
C ILE A 109 4.80 16.93 35.90
N GLU A 110 5.44 17.28 37.03
CA GLU A 110 6.47 18.30 37.04
C GLU A 110 7.72 17.86 36.25
N GLY A 111 8.31 18.81 35.52
CA GLY A 111 9.53 18.56 34.74
C GLY A 111 9.28 17.90 33.37
N THR A 112 8.04 17.66 32.98
CA THR A 112 7.65 17.17 31.65
C THR A 112 7.20 18.28 30.72
N ALA A 113 7.08 17.98 29.42
CA ALA A 113 6.57 18.92 28.41
C ALA A 113 5.04 19.15 28.47
N GLY A 114 4.36 18.70 29.54
CA GLY A 114 2.92 18.88 29.72
C GLY A 114 2.14 17.60 29.90
N ASP A 115 2.76 16.59 30.47
CA ASP A 115 2.11 15.33 30.78
C ASP A 115 1.21 15.44 32.02
N TRP A 116 0.11 14.74 31.96
CA TRP A 116 -0.86 14.59 33.04
C TRP A 116 -0.97 13.13 33.44
N GLU A 117 -1.17 12.86 34.76
CA GLU A 117 -1.27 11.51 35.31
C GLU A 117 -2.45 11.40 36.28
N LEU A 118 -3.13 10.25 36.23
CA LEU A 118 -4.10 9.82 37.23
C LEU A 118 -3.82 8.38 37.63
N ILE A 119 -3.76 8.11 38.94
CA ILE A 119 -3.57 6.77 39.49
C ILE A 119 -4.79 6.42 40.34
N LEU A 120 -5.46 5.30 40.03
CA LEU A 120 -6.66 4.81 40.72
C LEU A 120 -6.47 3.36 41.18
N ASP A 121 -7.27 2.95 42.16
CA ASP A 121 -7.37 1.54 42.54
C ASP A 121 -8.04 0.71 41.44
N GLU A 122 -7.74 -0.58 41.37
CA GLU A 122 -8.22 -1.43 40.29
C GLU A 122 -9.74 -1.64 40.23
N ASP A 123 -10.41 -1.46 41.36
CA ASP A 123 -11.86 -1.53 41.49
C ASP A 123 -12.61 -0.29 40.97
N LYS A 124 -11.90 0.73 40.51
CA LYS A 124 -12.50 2.01 40.09
C LYS A 124 -12.89 2.06 38.63
N ILE A 125 -12.29 1.24 37.79
CA ILE A 125 -12.53 1.19 36.35
C ILE A 125 -12.64 -0.27 35.92
N HIS A 126 -13.56 -0.59 35.00
CA HIS A 126 -13.81 -1.94 34.55
C HIS A 126 -13.68 -2.08 33.03
N HIS A 127 -13.41 -3.30 32.57
CA HIS A 127 -13.45 -3.62 31.16
C HIS A 127 -14.83 -3.27 30.57
N GLY A 128 -14.83 -2.56 29.45
CA GLY A 128 -16.03 -2.13 28.74
C GLY A 128 -16.53 -0.73 29.11
N ASP A 129 -16.07 -0.15 30.23
CA ASP A 129 -16.47 1.22 30.62
C ASP A 129 -16.12 2.21 29.50
N LEU A 130 -17.05 3.10 29.18
CA LEU A 130 -16.83 4.22 28.26
C LEU A 130 -16.27 5.41 29.04
N PHE A 131 -15.35 6.14 28.41
CA PHE A 131 -14.74 7.30 29.04
C PHE A 131 -14.25 8.35 28.07
N LYS A 132 -14.03 9.56 28.59
CA LYS A 132 -13.38 10.68 27.93
C LYS A 132 -12.50 11.44 28.90
N MET A 133 -11.65 12.32 28.38
CA MET A 133 -11.07 13.43 29.13
C MET A 133 -12.03 14.61 29.16
N TYR A 134 -12.15 15.29 30.29
CA TYR A 134 -12.71 16.63 30.38
C TYR A 134 -11.57 17.60 30.65
N VAL A 135 -11.29 18.44 29.67
CA VAL A 135 -10.10 19.29 29.65
C VAL A 135 -10.49 20.75 29.83
N PHE A 136 -9.75 21.46 30.69
CA PHE A 136 -9.84 22.90 30.86
C PHE A 136 -8.59 23.58 30.30
N TRP A 137 -8.75 24.70 29.63
CA TRP A 137 -7.66 25.54 29.14
C TRP A 137 -8.01 27.03 29.28
N ASN A 138 -7.06 27.92 29.03
CA ASN A 138 -7.34 29.34 29.03
C ASN A 138 -8.31 29.70 27.91
N GLY A 139 -9.53 30.09 28.28
CA GLY A 139 -10.58 30.49 27.34
C GLY A 139 -11.58 29.40 26.96
N GLY A 140 -11.49 28.18 27.52
CA GLY A 140 -12.46 27.13 27.22
C GLY A 140 -12.34 25.85 28.06
N GLU A 141 -13.26 24.96 27.81
CA GLU A 141 -13.31 23.61 28.37
C GLU A 141 -14.08 22.68 27.44
N GLY A 142 -13.87 21.39 27.55
CA GLY A 142 -14.65 20.42 26.77
C GLY A 142 -14.20 18.97 26.93
N GLU A 143 -15.05 18.08 26.43
CA GLU A 143 -14.76 16.65 26.34
C GLU A 143 -13.82 16.35 25.17
N ARG A 144 -12.89 15.44 25.38
CA ARG A 144 -11.92 14.97 24.36
C ARG A 144 -11.71 13.46 24.49
N ILE A 145 -11.51 12.81 23.36
CA ILE A 145 -11.00 11.43 23.33
C ILE A 145 -9.49 11.48 23.59
N PRO A 146 -8.93 10.63 24.47
CA PRO A 146 -7.48 10.57 24.65
C PRO A 146 -6.76 10.22 23.35
N ALA A 147 -5.66 10.93 23.06
CA ALA A 147 -4.89 10.72 21.83
C ALA A 147 -4.30 9.31 21.70
N TRP A 148 -4.02 8.68 22.85
CA TRP A 148 -3.44 7.34 22.94
C TRP A 148 -4.48 6.25 23.24
N ALA A 149 -5.78 6.51 23.03
CA ALA A 149 -6.83 5.51 23.22
C ALA A 149 -6.66 4.34 22.26
N GLN A 150 -6.61 3.12 22.79
CA GLN A 150 -6.41 1.88 22.01
C GLN A 150 -7.75 1.22 21.60
N ARG A 151 -8.86 1.70 22.10
CA ARG A 151 -10.20 1.32 21.70
C ARG A 151 -11.11 2.54 21.76
N VAL A 152 -11.81 2.80 20.66
CA VAL A 152 -12.80 3.88 20.53
C VAL A 152 -14.03 3.29 19.87
N VAL A 153 -15.20 3.59 20.41
CA VAL A 153 -16.48 3.05 19.93
C VAL A 153 -17.49 4.16 19.70
N GLN A 154 -18.39 3.95 18.75
CA GLN A 154 -19.48 4.87 18.45
C GLN A 154 -20.78 4.36 19.04
N ASP A 155 -21.49 5.19 19.78
CA ASP A 155 -22.85 4.89 20.23
C ASP A 155 -23.82 4.88 19.04
N GLU A 156 -24.61 3.84 18.90
CA GLU A 156 -25.48 3.65 17.74
C GLU A 156 -26.61 4.69 17.65
N GLY A 157 -27.11 5.16 18.79
CA GLY A 157 -28.23 6.11 18.85
C GLY A 157 -27.79 7.55 18.63
N THR A 158 -26.77 7.98 19.37
CA THR A 158 -26.28 9.37 19.38
C THR A 158 -25.22 9.64 18.31
N LYS A 159 -24.55 8.59 17.80
CA LYS A 159 -23.39 8.66 16.91
C LYS A 159 -22.15 9.32 17.53
N ILE A 160 -22.14 9.50 18.84
CA ILE A 160 -21.02 10.07 19.59
C ILE A 160 -19.97 8.98 19.81
N PHE A 161 -18.71 9.32 19.62
CA PHE A 161 -17.59 8.44 19.92
C PHE A 161 -17.11 8.65 21.36
N SER A 162 -16.68 7.55 21.99
CA SER A 162 -16.02 7.52 23.30
C SER A 162 -14.87 6.52 23.28
N ALA A 163 -13.83 6.78 24.07
CA ALA A 163 -12.85 5.77 24.37
C ALA A 163 -13.51 4.66 25.21
N GLN A 164 -13.07 3.43 25.05
CA GLN A 164 -13.54 2.28 25.82
C GLN A 164 -12.37 1.59 26.49
N VAL A 165 -12.55 1.29 27.78
CA VAL A 165 -11.60 0.48 28.55
C VAL A 165 -11.57 -0.93 27.97
N TRP A 166 -10.43 -1.33 27.39
CA TRP A 166 -10.31 -2.63 26.76
C TRP A 166 -9.21 -3.44 27.43
N PHE A 167 -9.60 -4.25 28.39
CA PHE A 167 -8.72 -5.14 29.17
C PHE A 167 -9.46 -6.44 29.39
N PRO A 168 -9.51 -7.33 28.37
CA PRO A 168 -10.12 -8.64 28.51
C PRO A 168 -9.40 -9.48 29.58
N GLU A 169 -10.13 -10.38 30.24
CA GLU A 169 -9.56 -11.27 31.28
C GLU A 169 -8.42 -12.14 30.75
N GLU A 170 -8.51 -12.56 29.50
CA GLU A 170 -7.49 -13.34 28.80
C GLU A 170 -6.95 -12.54 27.62
N GLU A 171 -5.64 -12.32 27.60
CA GLU A 171 -4.95 -11.73 26.43
C GLU A 171 -5.00 -12.69 25.23
N TYR A 172 -5.07 -12.12 24.03
CA TYR A 172 -5.04 -12.90 22.80
C TYR A 172 -3.75 -13.73 22.70
N GLN A 173 -3.90 -15.04 22.49
CA GLN A 173 -2.77 -15.96 22.38
C GLN A 173 -2.42 -16.22 20.91
N TRP A 174 -1.40 -15.54 20.42
CA TRP A 174 -0.89 -15.71 19.07
C TRP A 174 -0.38 -17.15 18.83
N LYS A 175 -0.85 -17.75 17.73
CA LYS A 175 -0.45 -19.10 17.30
C LYS A 175 0.78 -19.08 16.38
N HIS A 176 0.95 -18.01 15.58
CA HIS A 176 1.98 -17.87 14.55
C HIS A 176 2.95 -16.71 14.85
N LYS A 177 3.54 -16.69 16.05
CA LYS A 177 4.44 -15.62 16.53
C LYS A 177 5.70 -15.40 15.70
N THR A 178 6.13 -16.41 14.91
CA THR A 178 7.40 -16.36 14.16
C THR A 178 7.19 -16.33 12.64
N PHE A 179 6.03 -15.87 12.20
CA PHE A 179 5.74 -15.72 10.79
C PHE A 179 6.76 -14.80 10.10
N LYS A 180 7.12 -15.14 8.85
CA LYS A 180 8.01 -14.34 8.00
C LYS A 180 7.44 -14.22 6.60
N PRO A 181 7.27 -13.01 6.08
CA PRO A 181 6.76 -12.78 4.74
C PRO A 181 7.61 -13.42 3.64
N ASN A 182 6.96 -14.04 2.66
CA ASN A 182 7.60 -14.43 1.41
C ASN A 182 7.49 -13.26 0.40
N ARG A 183 8.64 -12.72 -0.02
CA ARG A 183 8.73 -11.55 -0.92
C ARG A 183 9.20 -11.87 -2.33
N ALA A 184 9.20 -13.13 -2.75
CA ALA A 184 9.84 -13.52 -4.01
C ALA A 184 8.88 -14.18 -5.02
N PRO A 185 8.06 -13.43 -5.75
CA PRO A 185 7.71 -12.01 -5.65
C PRO A 185 6.64 -11.72 -4.59
N LEU A 186 6.49 -10.45 -4.18
CA LEU A 186 5.40 -10.01 -3.33
C LEU A 186 4.12 -9.84 -4.17
N LEU A 187 3.08 -10.63 -3.87
CA LEU A 187 1.80 -10.64 -4.57
C LEU A 187 0.72 -10.20 -3.60
N ILE A 188 0.27 -8.94 -3.74
CA ILE A 188 -0.58 -8.25 -2.77
C ILE A 188 -2.03 -8.26 -3.23
N TYR A 189 -2.91 -8.64 -2.32
CA TYR A 189 -4.34 -8.45 -2.45
C TYR A 189 -4.78 -7.27 -1.57
N GLU A 190 -5.06 -6.12 -2.20
CA GLU A 190 -5.56 -4.93 -1.52
C GLU A 190 -7.04 -5.11 -1.21
N CYS A 191 -7.46 -4.81 0.02
CA CYS A 191 -8.81 -5.07 0.48
C CYS A 191 -9.29 -4.05 1.52
N HIS A 192 -10.61 -3.86 1.57
CA HIS A 192 -11.31 -3.09 2.59
C HIS A 192 -12.25 -4.02 3.36
N ILE A 193 -12.07 -4.10 4.68
CA ILE A 193 -12.83 -5.04 5.53
C ILE A 193 -14.33 -4.86 5.38
N GLY A 194 -14.80 -3.62 5.48
CA GLY A 194 -16.22 -3.30 5.42
C GLY A 194 -16.90 -3.61 4.09
N MET A 195 -16.14 -3.66 2.98
CA MET A 195 -16.66 -3.99 1.64
C MET A 195 -16.61 -5.49 1.33
N GLY A 196 -16.04 -6.32 2.19
CA GLY A 196 -15.70 -7.71 1.90
C GLY A 196 -16.87 -8.68 1.78
N GLN A 197 -18.10 -8.24 1.56
CA GLN A 197 -19.26 -9.12 1.48
C GLN A 197 -20.29 -8.67 0.43
N ASP A 198 -21.21 -9.59 0.05
CA ASP A 198 -22.29 -9.32 -0.91
C ASP A 198 -23.40 -8.43 -0.34
N ALA A 199 -23.65 -8.49 0.96
CA ALA A 199 -24.73 -7.75 1.60
C ALA A 199 -24.49 -6.23 1.63
N GLU A 200 -25.54 -5.44 1.50
CA GLU A 200 -25.49 -3.97 1.55
C GLU A 200 -25.39 -3.49 3.01
N LYS A 201 -24.23 -3.74 3.64
CA LYS A 201 -23.91 -3.37 5.02
C LYS A 201 -22.39 -3.24 5.21
N VAL A 202 -21.95 -2.78 6.37
CA VAL A 202 -20.54 -2.86 6.76
C VAL A 202 -20.17 -4.30 7.10
N GLY A 203 -19.11 -4.84 6.49
CA GLY A 203 -18.54 -6.15 6.82
C GLY A 203 -17.70 -6.11 8.10
N THR A 204 -17.50 -7.28 8.70
CA THR A 204 -16.73 -7.44 9.95
C THR A 204 -15.43 -8.21 9.74
N TYR A 205 -14.49 -8.14 10.70
CA TYR A 205 -13.26 -8.95 10.71
C TYR A 205 -13.58 -10.44 10.64
N ILE A 206 -14.62 -10.91 11.36
CA ILE A 206 -15.07 -12.32 11.34
C ILE A 206 -15.58 -12.71 9.95
N GLU A 207 -16.43 -11.88 9.33
CA GLU A 207 -16.99 -12.17 8.01
C GLU A 207 -15.88 -12.19 6.95
N PHE A 208 -14.96 -11.24 7.00
CA PHE A 208 -13.81 -11.18 6.10
C PHE A 208 -12.94 -12.43 6.25
N ARG A 209 -12.58 -12.78 7.50
CA ARG A 209 -11.78 -13.96 7.81
C ARG A 209 -12.41 -15.24 7.28
N LYS A 210 -13.72 -15.41 7.45
CA LYS A 210 -14.42 -16.65 7.06
C LYS A 210 -14.73 -16.74 5.57
N ASN A 211 -15.02 -15.61 4.92
CA ASN A 211 -15.62 -15.62 3.57
C ASN A 211 -14.66 -15.07 2.50
N VAL A 212 -13.75 -14.15 2.83
CA VAL A 212 -12.86 -13.50 1.87
C VAL A 212 -11.45 -14.06 1.93
N LEU A 213 -10.88 -14.21 3.12
CA LEU A 213 -9.52 -14.72 3.30
C LEU A 213 -9.28 -16.06 2.58
N PRO A 214 -10.19 -17.06 2.66
CA PRO A 214 -10.02 -18.33 1.91
C PRO A 214 -9.98 -18.14 0.38
N ARG A 215 -10.70 -17.13 -0.16
CA ARG A 215 -10.66 -16.81 -1.59
C ARG A 215 -9.29 -16.27 -1.99
N ILE A 216 -8.74 -15.34 -1.21
CA ILE A 216 -7.41 -14.77 -1.44
C ILE A 216 -6.32 -15.84 -1.42
N VAL A 217 -6.42 -16.79 -0.49
CA VAL A 217 -5.52 -17.95 -0.40
C VAL A 217 -5.64 -18.84 -1.63
N ASP A 218 -6.85 -19.14 -2.06
CA ASP A 218 -7.12 -19.98 -3.25
C ASP A 218 -6.64 -19.33 -4.54
N GLU A 219 -6.79 -18.01 -4.68
CA GLU A 219 -6.27 -17.22 -5.80
C GLU A 219 -4.72 -17.22 -5.86
N GLY A 220 -4.06 -17.45 -4.72
CA GLY A 220 -2.62 -17.62 -4.66
C GLY A 220 -1.82 -16.35 -4.39
N TYR A 221 -2.41 -15.29 -3.88
CA TYR A 221 -1.70 -14.14 -3.31
C TYR A 221 -0.90 -14.57 -2.08
N ASN A 222 0.14 -13.82 -1.70
CA ASN A 222 0.97 -14.10 -0.53
C ASN A 222 1.04 -12.93 0.46
N ALA A 223 0.29 -11.87 0.20
CA ALA A 223 0.09 -10.77 1.12
C ALA A 223 -1.32 -10.19 0.96
N ILE A 224 -1.89 -9.69 2.06
CA ILE A 224 -3.05 -8.79 2.04
C ILE A 224 -2.61 -7.41 2.48
N GLN A 225 -3.10 -6.37 1.79
CA GLN A 225 -2.97 -4.97 2.19
C GLN A 225 -4.34 -4.49 2.63
N ILE A 226 -4.50 -4.28 3.92
CA ILE A 226 -5.76 -3.80 4.49
C ILE A 226 -5.77 -2.27 4.43
N MET A 227 -6.73 -1.71 3.66
CA MET A 227 -6.97 -0.27 3.60
C MET A 227 -7.22 0.28 4.99
N ALA A 228 -6.91 1.56 5.19
CA ALA A 228 -6.90 2.27 6.46
C ALA A 228 -7.99 1.81 7.46
N ILE A 229 -7.56 1.17 8.55
CA ILE A 229 -8.45 0.61 9.59
C ILE A 229 -8.33 1.32 10.95
N GLN A 230 -7.49 2.33 11.06
CA GLN A 230 -7.46 3.20 12.23
C GLN A 230 -8.83 3.85 12.39
N GLU A 231 -9.27 4.11 13.64
CA GLU A 231 -10.62 4.62 13.86
C GLU A 231 -10.81 6.00 13.23
N HIS A 232 -11.96 6.16 12.59
CA HIS A 232 -12.32 7.34 11.82
C HIS A 232 -13.81 7.65 11.98
N PRO A 233 -14.21 8.93 12.08
CA PRO A 233 -15.60 9.29 12.37
C PRO A 233 -16.53 9.05 11.19
N TYR A 234 -16.05 9.20 9.97
CA TYR A 234 -16.86 9.11 8.76
C TYR A 234 -16.48 7.89 7.89
N TYR A 235 -17.39 6.94 7.78
CA TYR A 235 -17.18 5.71 6.99
C TYR A 235 -16.87 5.98 5.51
N GLY A 236 -17.47 7.05 4.93
CA GLY A 236 -17.23 7.47 3.56
C GLY A 236 -15.83 8.03 3.28
N SER A 237 -14.99 8.21 4.31
CA SER A 237 -13.58 8.53 4.14
C SER A 237 -12.71 7.32 3.79
N PHE A 238 -13.28 6.13 3.67
CA PHE A 238 -12.57 4.86 3.42
C PHE A 238 -11.57 4.48 4.53
N GLY A 239 -11.57 5.21 5.65
CA GLY A 239 -10.59 5.11 6.73
C GLY A 239 -9.44 6.12 6.66
N TYR A 240 -9.38 6.96 5.63
CA TYR A 240 -8.27 7.91 5.44
C TYR A 240 -8.41 9.21 6.25
N HIS A 241 -9.55 9.48 6.90
CA HIS A 241 -9.72 10.58 7.84
C HIS A 241 -9.62 10.09 9.29
N VAL A 242 -8.41 9.72 9.70
CA VAL A 242 -8.14 9.11 11.02
C VAL A 242 -8.38 10.11 12.15
N SER A 243 -9.11 9.67 13.19
CA SER A 243 -9.30 10.41 14.44
C SER A 243 -8.53 9.78 15.63
N SER A 244 -8.43 8.46 15.67
CA SER A 244 -7.77 7.74 16.78
C SER A 244 -6.74 6.74 16.23
N PHE A 245 -5.48 7.10 16.34
CA PHE A 245 -4.37 6.43 15.65
C PHE A 245 -4.01 5.06 16.24
N PHE A 246 -4.28 4.84 17.54
CA PHE A 246 -3.96 3.58 18.23
C PHE A 246 -5.17 2.64 18.34
N ALA A 247 -6.33 3.01 17.82
CA ALA A 247 -7.53 2.20 17.88
C ALA A 247 -7.87 1.61 16.50
N PRO A 248 -8.03 0.28 16.36
CA PRO A 248 -8.67 -0.29 15.17
C PRO A 248 -10.15 0.12 15.13
N SER A 249 -10.68 0.38 13.94
CA SER A 249 -12.06 0.81 13.79
C SER A 249 -13.05 -0.21 14.38
N SER A 250 -13.84 0.27 15.32
CA SER A 250 -14.85 -0.54 16.02
C SER A 250 -15.99 -0.98 15.11
N ARG A 251 -16.15 -0.33 13.95
CA ARG A 251 -17.16 -0.72 12.94
C ARG A 251 -16.96 -2.14 12.42
N PHE A 252 -15.74 -2.62 12.41
CA PHE A 252 -15.42 -3.94 11.86
C PHE A 252 -15.35 -5.04 12.91
N GLY A 253 -15.37 -4.69 14.22
CA GLY A 253 -15.36 -5.66 15.30
C GLY A 253 -14.45 -5.28 16.47
N THR A 254 -13.96 -6.28 17.19
CA THR A 254 -13.09 -6.13 18.35
C THR A 254 -11.59 -6.22 17.98
N PRO A 255 -10.70 -5.75 18.87
CA PRO A 255 -9.27 -5.96 18.73
C PRO A 255 -8.86 -7.42 18.56
N GLU A 256 -9.46 -8.33 19.32
CA GLU A 256 -9.17 -9.78 19.26
C GLU A 256 -9.60 -10.37 17.92
N GLU A 257 -10.72 -9.93 17.34
CA GLU A 257 -11.19 -10.39 16.04
C GLU A 257 -10.22 -9.96 14.91
N LEU A 258 -9.61 -8.76 15.01
CA LEU A 258 -8.55 -8.34 14.10
C LEU A 258 -7.28 -9.18 14.28
N LYS A 259 -6.86 -9.43 15.54
CA LYS A 259 -5.71 -10.30 15.84
C LYS A 259 -5.95 -11.71 15.29
N GLU A 260 -7.16 -12.24 15.43
CA GLU A 260 -7.54 -13.55 14.91
C GLU A 260 -7.50 -13.61 13.37
N LEU A 261 -7.92 -12.53 12.69
CA LEU A 261 -7.79 -12.40 11.25
C LEU A 261 -6.33 -12.44 10.80
N ILE A 262 -5.46 -11.69 11.47
CA ILE A 262 -4.02 -11.62 11.14
C ILE A 262 -3.35 -12.99 11.39
N ASP A 263 -3.62 -13.60 12.53
CA ASP A 263 -3.06 -14.91 12.89
C ASP A 263 -3.49 -16.01 11.91
N GLU A 264 -4.74 -15.97 11.43
CA GLU A 264 -5.22 -16.89 10.40
C GLU A 264 -4.61 -16.62 9.02
N ALA A 265 -4.38 -15.35 8.66
CA ALA A 265 -3.63 -14.99 7.46
C ALA A 265 -2.21 -15.57 7.51
N HIS A 266 -1.51 -15.42 8.64
CA HIS A 266 -0.19 -16.00 8.85
C HIS A 266 -0.20 -17.54 8.74
N SER A 267 -1.23 -18.20 9.27
CA SER A 267 -1.38 -19.67 9.16
C SER A 267 -1.45 -20.14 7.71
N ASN A 268 -1.94 -19.29 6.82
CA ASN A 268 -2.06 -19.55 5.38
C ASN A 268 -0.86 -19.00 4.57
N GLY A 269 0.17 -18.48 5.23
CA GLY A 269 1.37 -17.97 4.57
C GLY A 269 1.22 -16.56 3.98
N LEU A 270 0.17 -15.83 4.36
CA LEU A 270 -0.10 -14.47 3.91
C LEU A 270 0.52 -13.45 4.86
N ALA A 271 1.33 -12.55 4.34
CA ALA A 271 1.72 -11.33 5.06
C ALA A 271 0.51 -10.38 5.18
N VAL A 272 0.46 -9.62 6.27
CA VAL A 272 -0.58 -8.62 6.49
C VAL A 272 0.04 -7.23 6.56
N ILE A 273 -0.21 -6.41 5.56
CA ILE A 273 0.28 -5.04 5.42
C ILE A 273 -0.86 -4.09 5.81
N MET A 274 -0.58 -3.13 6.65
CA MET A 274 -1.54 -2.08 7.02
C MET A 274 -1.31 -0.85 6.16
N ASP A 275 -2.41 -0.29 5.66
CA ASP A 275 -2.41 1.04 5.08
C ASP A 275 -2.41 2.06 6.23
N ILE A 276 -1.30 2.78 6.42
CA ILE A 276 -1.11 3.69 7.55
C ILE A 276 -1.16 5.14 7.08
N VAL A 277 -2.00 5.95 7.75
CA VAL A 277 -2.20 7.35 7.40
C VAL A 277 -1.43 8.23 8.39
N HIS A 278 -0.22 8.61 8.02
CA HIS A 278 0.62 9.57 8.77
C HIS A 278 0.88 10.87 8.00
N SER A 279 0.29 10.99 6.82
CA SER A 279 0.34 12.22 6.00
C SER A 279 -0.55 13.33 6.56
N HIS A 280 -1.64 12.96 7.24
CA HIS A 280 -2.64 13.91 7.76
C HIS A 280 -3.52 13.28 8.84
N ALA A 281 -4.36 14.10 9.48
CA ALA A 281 -5.43 13.68 10.38
C ALA A 281 -6.75 14.34 10.00
N VAL A 282 -7.87 13.78 10.45
CA VAL A 282 -9.19 14.39 10.25
C VAL A 282 -9.26 15.76 10.92
N LYS A 283 -9.96 16.70 10.28
CA LYS A 283 -10.24 18.03 10.82
C LYS A 283 -11.39 17.96 11.83
N ASN A 284 -11.12 17.37 12.99
CA ASN A 284 -12.10 17.16 14.06
C ASN A 284 -11.47 17.52 15.42
N GLU A 285 -12.10 18.42 16.16
CA GLU A 285 -11.61 18.93 17.44
C GLU A 285 -12.06 18.08 18.64
N ILE A 286 -13.19 17.38 18.53
CA ILE A 286 -13.81 16.67 19.66
C ILE A 286 -13.36 15.22 19.70
N GLU A 287 -13.40 14.55 18.55
CA GLU A 287 -13.14 13.11 18.40
C GLU A 287 -11.72 12.82 17.89
N GLY A 288 -11.03 13.84 17.37
CA GLY A 288 -9.67 13.76 16.83
C GLY A 288 -8.68 14.65 17.59
N LEU A 289 -7.54 14.89 16.94
CA LEU A 289 -6.41 15.63 17.51
C LEU A 289 -6.47 17.15 17.24
N GLY A 290 -7.53 17.65 16.58
CA GLY A 290 -7.56 19.00 16.06
C GLY A 290 -7.47 20.12 17.10
N ASN A 291 -7.96 19.85 18.31
CA ASN A 291 -7.89 20.80 19.42
C ASN A 291 -8.11 20.12 20.77
N LEU A 292 -7.06 19.62 21.40
CA LEU A 292 -7.19 18.96 22.71
C LEU A 292 -7.40 19.94 23.85
N ALA A 293 -6.71 21.10 23.82
CA ALA A 293 -6.74 22.07 24.93
C ALA A 293 -6.54 23.52 24.46
N GLY A 294 -7.30 23.95 23.44
CA GLY A 294 -7.25 25.34 22.95
C GLY A 294 -6.04 25.69 22.09
N ASP A 295 -5.18 24.73 21.78
CA ASP A 295 -4.07 24.86 20.83
C ASP A 295 -4.27 23.93 19.64
N PRO A 296 -4.73 24.44 18.47
CA PRO A 296 -4.90 23.63 17.29
C PRO A 296 -3.58 23.15 16.69
N ASN A 297 -2.45 23.74 17.10
CA ASN A 297 -1.13 23.39 16.60
C ASN A 297 -0.38 22.40 17.48
N GLN A 298 -1.02 21.80 18.50
CA GLN A 298 -0.34 20.85 19.40
C GLN A 298 0.37 19.74 18.60
N TYR A 299 -0.32 19.10 17.65
CA TYR A 299 0.22 18.06 16.77
C TYR A 299 0.56 18.56 15.37
N PHE A 300 0.04 19.71 14.95
CA PHE A 300 0.02 20.15 13.56
C PHE A 300 0.87 21.39 13.33
N TYR A 301 1.23 21.62 12.07
CA TYR A 301 1.93 22.82 11.67
C TYR A 301 1.09 24.07 11.95
N PRO A 302 1.71 25.20 12.29
CA PRO A 302 1.01 26.49 12.40
C PRO A 302 0.84 27.16 11.03
N GLY A 303 -0.10 28.14 10.96
CA GLY A 303 -0.28 29.01 9.80
C GLY A 303 -0.81 28.29 8.55
N GLU A 304 -0.30 28.66 7.38
CA GLU A 304 -0.78 28.13 6.09
C GLU A 304 -0.51 26.62 5.91
N ARG A 305 0.42 26.07 6.65
CA ARG A 305 0.76 24.64 6.62
C ARG A 305 -0.13 23.78 7.51
N HIS A 306 -1.05 24.40 8.25
CA HIS A 306 -1.92 23.69 9.22
C HIS A 306 -2.87 22.72 8.52
N GLU A 307 -3.50 23.17 7.44
CA GLU A 307 -4.52 22.40 6.72
C GLU A 307 -4.02 21.96 5.34
N HIS A 308 -4.40 20.76 4.95
CA HIS A 308 -4.15 20.28 3.59
C HIS A 308 -5.16 20.90 2.61
N PRO A 309 -4.71 21.61 1.57
CA PRO A 309 -5.59 22.43 0.72
C PRO A 309 -6.60 21.61 -0.12
N ALA A 310 -6.35 20.33 -0.33
CA ALA A 310 -7.19 19.47 -1.17
C ALA A 310 -7.97 18.37 -0.40
N TRP A 311 -7.57 18.02 0.83
CA TRP A 311 -8.10 16.85 1.52
C TRP A 311 -8.95 17.17 2.76
N ASP A 312 -9.21 18.45 3.06
CA ASP A 312 -9.95 18.89 4.25
C ASP A 312 -9.45 18.21 5.53
N SER A 313 -8.14 18.24 5.74
CA SER A 313 -7.43 17.55 6.81
C SER A 313 -6.32 18.39 7.41
N LEU A 314 -5.74 17.95 8.52
CA LEU A 314 -4.70 18.63 9.28
C LEU A 314 -3.33 17.99 9.02
N CYS A 315 -2.27 18.78 8.84
CA CYS A 315 -0.92 18.31 8.52
C CYS A 315 -0.04 18.26 9.78
N PHE A 316 0.51 17.09 10.11
CA PHE A 316 1.39 16.91 11.26
C PHE A 316 2.67 17.75 11.19
N ASP A 317 3.08 18.31 12.33
CA ASP A 317 4.37 18.99 12.47
C ASP A 317 5.49 17.97 12.80
N TYR A 318 6.08 17.41 11.75
CA TYR A 318 7.15 16.40 11.87
C TYR A 318 8.46 16.95 12.49
N GLY A 319 8.55 18.25 12.76
CA GLY A 319 9.68 18.86 13.46
C GLY A 319 9.61 18.71 14.96
N LYS A 320 8.44 18.45 15.56
CA LYS A 320 8.25 18.32 17.01
C LYS A 320 8.63 16.92 17.52
N ASN A 321 9.38 16.87 18.63
CA ASN A 321 9.76 15.61 19.26
C ASN A 321 8.55 14.78 19.71
N GLU A 322 7.54 15.43 20.25
CA GLU A 322 6.32 14.79 20.75
C GLU A 322 5.49 14.20 19.60
N VAL A 323 5.47 14.86 18.45
CA VAL A 323 4.80 14.34 17.25
C VAL A 323 5.57 13.16 16.65
N LEU A 324 6.91 13.25 16.57
CA LEU A 324 7.76 12.11 16.21
C LEU A 324 7.54 10.93 17.15
N HIS A 325 7.51 11.20 18.46
CA HIS A 325 7.24 10.17 19.48
C HIS A 325 5.88 9.49 19.26
N PHE A 326 4.84 10.29 18.99
CA PHE A 326 3.48 9.79 18.71
C PHE A 326 3.44 8.90 17.46
N LEU A 327 3.93 9.41 16.32
CA LEU A 327 3.85 8.71 15.03
C LEU A 327 4.78 7.47 14.97
N LEU A 328 5.99 7.56 15.54
CA LEU A 328 6.91 6.42 15.61
C LEU A 328 6.38 5.34 16.56
N SER A 329 5.83 5.73 17.71
CA SER A 329 5.16 4.79 18.63
C SER A 329 3.96 4.11 17.98
N ASN A 330 3.26 4.81 17.08
CA ASN A 330 2.15 4.25 16.33
C ASN A 330 2.60 3.15 15.34
N CYS A 331 3.69 3.36 14.62
CA CYS A 331 4.28 2.30 13.78
C CYS A 331 4.66 1.07 14.62
N LYS A 332 5.33 1.27 15.76
CA LYS A 332 5.75 0.16 16.63
C LYS A 332 4.54 -0.58 17.23
N PHE A 333 3.51 0.16 17.67
CA PHE A 333 2.28 -0.41 18.22
C PHE A 333 1.61 -1.41 17.27
N TRP A 334 1.42 -1.06 16.02
CA TRP A 334 0.79 -1.95 15.05
C TRP A 334 1.63 -3.18 14.73
N LEU A 335 2.97 -3.07 14.78
CA LEU A 335 3.88 -4.21 14.61
C LEU A 335 3.88 -5.15 15.81
N GLU A 336 3.89 -4.62 17.04
CA GLU A 336 4.04 -5.43 18.26
C GLU A 336 2.70 -5.93 18.80
N GLU A 337 1.67 -5.09 18.81
CA GLU A 337 0.37 -5.44 19.39
C GLU A 337 -0.50 -6.26 18.42
N TYR A 338 -0.45 -5.93 17.13
CA TYR A 338 -1.28 -6.58 16.11
C TYR A 338 -0.50 -7.48 15.15
N HIS A 339 0.81 -7.56 15.28
CA HIS A 339 1.68 -8.37 14.42
C HIS A 339 1.49 -8.11 12.91
N PHE A 340 1.22 -6.86 12.51
CA PHE A 340 1.31 -6.49 11.12
C PHE A 340 2.72 -6.72 10.59
N ASP A 341 2.83 -7.16 9.33
CA ASP A 341 4.11 -7.43 8.69
C ASP A 341 4.71 -6.19 8.01
N GLY A 342 4.10 -5.06 8.16
CA GLY A 342 4.57 -3.78 7.63
C GLY A 342 3.44 -2.86 7.18
N PHE A 343 3.82 -1.83 6.40
CA PHE A 343 2.93 -0.73 6.08
C PHE A 343 3.02 -0.30 4.62
N ARG A 344 1.89 0.13 4.07
CA ARG A 344 1.81 1.05 2.96
C ARG A 344 1.55 2.44 3.56
N PHE A 345 2.47 3.38 3.35
CA PHE A 345 2.31 4.77 3.78
C PHE A 345 1.50 5.53 2.76
N ASP A 346 0.35 6.03 3.22
CA ASP A 346 -0.58 6.84 2.45
C ASP A 346 -0.05 8.24 2.20
N GLY A 347 -0.24 8.76 0.98
CA GLY A 347 -0.02 10.17 0.66
C GLY A 347 1.41 10.67 0.85
N VAL A 348 2.42 9.84 0.62
CA VAL A 348 3.83 10.22 0.82
C VAL A 348 4.23 11.44 -0.02
N THR A 349 3.75 11.57 -1.27
CA THR A 349 3.99 12.77 -2.07
C THR A 349 3.55 14.04 -1.35
N SER A 350 2.38 14.00 -0.71
CA SER A 350 1.85 15.12 0.06
C SER A 350 2.74 15.52 1.25
N MET A 351 3.47 14.56 1.83
CA MET A 351 4.40 14.81 2.94
C MET A 351 5.71 15.45 2.46
N LEU A 352 6.21 15.03 1.29
CA LEU A 352 7.54 15.39 0.80
C LEU A 352 7.68 16.86 0.39
N TYR A 353 6.58 17.55 0.07
CA TYR A 353 6.61 18.89 -0.52
C TYR A 353 5.69 19.85 0.21
N TYR A 354 6.14 21.12 0.33
CA TYR A 354 5.30 22.21 0.91
C TYR A 354 4.03 22.48 0.10
N SER A 355 4.08 22.22 -1.21
CA SER A 355 2.92 22.29 -2.13
C SER A 355 2.02 21.07 -2.06
N HIS A 356 2.38 20.04 -1.27
CA HIS A 356 1.74 18.71 -1.27
C HIS A 356 1.79 18.00 -2.65
N GLY A 357 2.70 18.43 -3.55
CA GLY A 357 2.76 17.95 -4.93
C GLY A 357 1.64 18.46 -5.84
N LEU A 358 0.79 19.37 -5.34
CA LEU A 358 -0.34 19.89 -6.09
C LEU A 358 0.10 20.93 -7.12
N GLY A 359 -0.29 20.72 -8.39
CA GLY A 359 0.02 21.66 -9.47
C GLY A 359 1.49 21.72 -9.88
N GLU A 360 2.32 20.82 -9.37
CA GLU A 360 3.75 20.71 -9.72
C GLU A 360 3.99 19.61 -10.75
N ALA A 361 4.94 19.84 -11.65
CA ALA A 361 5.44 18.85 -12.58
C ALA A 361 6.90 18.51 -12.23
N PHE A 362 7.19 17.26 -11.99
CA PHE A 362 8.53 16.77 -11.67
C PHE A 362 9.21 16.27 -12.95
N CYS A 363 9.85 17.19 -13.68
CA CYS A 363 10.39 16.92 -15.01
C CYS A 363 11.90 16.70 -15.03
N ASN A 364 12.61 17.13 -14.00
CA ASN A 364 14.06 17.05 -13.90
C ASN A 364 14.54 16.92 -12.44
N TYR A 365 15.81 16.55 -12.25
CA TYR A 365 16.36 16.30 -10.90
C TYR A 365 16.41 17.54 -10.01
N THR A 366 16.44 18.76 -10.56
CA THR A 366 16.40 20.00 -9.74
C THR A 366 15.09 20.17 -9.01
N ASP A 367 14.00 19.59 -9.50
CA ASP A 367 12.67 19.70 -8.87
C ASP A 367 12.62 19.00 -7.49
N TYR A 368 13.52 18.03 -7.25
CA TYR A 368 13.63 17.30 -5.99
C TYR A 368 14.60 17.94 -4.97
N PHE A 369 15.31 19.02 -5.37
CA PHE A 369 16.37 19.63 -4.56
C PHE A 369 16.36 21.16 -4.65
N ASN A 370 15.20 21.78 -4.89
CA ASN A 370 15.03 23.21 -5.10
C ASN A 370 14.62 23.97 -3.81
N GLY A 371 14.54 23.30 -2.66
CA GLY A 371 14.16 23.88 -1.38
C GLY A 371 12.65 23.92 -1.12
N HIS A 372 11.83 23.31 -1.99
CA HIS A 372 10.38 23.17 -1.78
C HIS A 372 10.01 21.87 -1.06
N GLN A 373 11.00 21.08 -0.66
CA GLN A 373 10.80 19.82 0.07
C GLN A 373 10.69 20.07 1.57
N ASP A 374 9.83 19.30 2.24
CA ASP A 374 9.74 19.28 3.70
C ASP A 374 10.79 18.33 4.30
N ASP A 375 11.93 18.87 4.66
CA ASP A 375 13.04 18.06 5.21
C ASP A 375 12.68 17.41 6.56
N ASN A 376 11.72 17.95 7.34
CA ASN A 376 11.24 17.30 8.56
C ASN A 376 10.39 16.08 8.25
N ALA A 377 9.51 16.15 7.24
CA ALA A 377 8.72 14.99 6.79
C ALA A 377 9.62 13.92 6.18
N ILE A 378 10.61 14.30 5.37
CA ILE A 378 11.63 13.38 4.82
C ILE A 378 12.39 12.69 5.96
N CYS A 379 12.80 13.45 6.98
CA CYS A 379 13.45 12.92 8.16
C CYS A 379 12.54 11.93 8.89
N TYR A 380 11.28 12.31 9.17
CA TYR A 380 10.30 11.42 9.80
C TYR A 380 10.16 10.09 9.05
N LEU A 381 9.94 10.12 7.73
CA LEU A 381 9.81 8.91 6.91
C LEU A 381 11.06 8.02 6.99
N THR A 382 12.24 8.62 7.03
CA THR A 382 13.51 7.91 7.20
C THR A 382 13.59 7.24 8.56
N LEU A 383 13.25 7.98 9.65
CA LEU A 383 13.21 7.45 11.00
C LEU A 383 12.18 6.32 11.15
N ALA A 384 11.01 6.47 10.54
CA ALA A 384 9.95 5.45 10.55
C ALA A 384 10.45 4.14 9.91
N ASN A 385 11.09 4.21 8.75
CA ASN A 385 11.67 3.03 8.11
C ASN A 385 12.80 2.40 8.95
N CYS A 386 13.68 3.22 9.56
CA CYS A 386 14.72 2.73 10.46
C CYS A 386 14.10 1.99 11.65
N LEU A 387 13.10 2.58 12.31
CA LEU A 387 12.38 1.98 13.44
C LEU A 387 11.69 0.68 13.05
N ILE A 388 10.93 0.69 11.98
CA ILE A 388 10.14 -0.47 11.51
C ILE A 388 11.06 -1.68 11.29
N HIS A 389 12.22 -1.47 10.62
CA HIS A 389 13.18 -2.54 10.38
C HIS A 389 14.05 -2.89 11.61
N GLU A 390 14.16 -2.00 12.60
CA GLU A 390 14.75 -2.31 13.90
C GLU A 390 13.82 -3.23 14.71
N VAL A 391 12.52 -2.94 14.74
CA VAL A 391 11.49 -3.76 15.43
C VAL A 391 11.31 -5.10 14.73
N ASN A 392 11.17 -5.10 13.41
CA ASN A 392 11.00 -6.30 12.60
C ASN A 392 11.83 -6.21 11.31
N SER A 393 12.98 -6.87 11.28
CA SER A 393 13.87 -6.90 10.11
C SER A 393 13.27 -7.52 8.85
N HIS A 394 12.12 -8.19 8.97
CA HIS A 394 11.35 -8.76 7.88
C HIS A 394 10.14 -7.91 7.50
N ALA A 395 9.94 -6.76 8.13
CA ALA A 395 8.83 -5.87 7.82
C ALA A 395 8.89 -5.38 6.36
N ILE A 396 7.72 -5.06 5.81
CA ILE A 396 7.53 -4.57 4.45
C ILE A 396 7.11 -3.11 4.53
N THR A 397 7.84 -2.21 3.85
CA THR A 397 7.45 -0.81 3.75
C THR A 397 7.26 -0.39 2.30
N ILE A 398 6.09 0.18 2.01
CA ILE A 398 5.66 0.60 0.68
C ILE A 398 5.29 2.08 0.75
N ALA A 399 5.84 2.90 -0.14
CA ALA A 399 5.47 4.31 -0.25
C ALA A 399 4.49 4.53 -1.42
N GLU A 400 3.37 5.18 -1.13
CA GLU A 400 2.54 5.77 -2.17
C GLU A 400 3.12 7.13 -2.54
N GLU A 401 3.84 7.16 -3.67
CA GLU A 401 4.57 8.35 -4.08
C GLU A 401 4.63 8.45 -5.61
N VAL A 402 4.13 9.56 -6.16
CA VAL A 402 3.96 9.77 -7.60
C VAL A 402 5.02 10.70 -8.21
N SER A 403 5.71 11.52 -7.40
CA SER A 403 6.65 12.52 -7.94
C SER A 403 7.91 11.91 -8.56
N GLY A 404 8.32 10.72 -8.10
CA GLY A 404 9.56 10.08 -8.51
C GLY A 404 10.80 10.53 -7.71
N MET A 405 10.62 11.03 -6.48
CA MET A 405 11.69 11.45 -5.57
C MET A 405 12.82 10.41 -5.52
N PRO A 406 14.07 10.76 -5.92
CA PRO A 406 15.19 9.82 -5.90
C PRO A 406 15.53 9.31 -4.51
N GLY A 407 15.81 8.02 -4.38
CA GLY A 407 16.23 7.40 -3.13
C GLY A 407 15.09 7.00 -2.19
N LEU A 408 13.82 7.18 -2.59
CA LEU A 408 12.69 6.84 -1.72
C LEU A 408 12.72 5.37 -1.29
N ALA A 409 12.84 4.44 -2.24
CA ALA A 409 12.93 3.00 -1.97
C ALA A 409 14.38 2.48 -2.04
N ALA A 410 15.33 3.29 -1.55
CA ALA A 410 16.73 2.92 -1.41
C ALA A 410 17.12 2.86 0.07
N LYS A 411 18.15 2.08 0.37
CA LYS A 411 18.61 1.88 1.76
C LYS A 411 19.13 3.17 2.38
N PHE A 412 18.82 3.39 3.66
CA PHE A 412 19.27 4.55 4.41
C PHE A 412 20.80 4.75 4.35
N LYS A 413 21.59 3.70 4.54
CA LYS A 413 23.07 3.76 4.43
C LYS A 413 23.59 4.22 3.08
N ASP A 414 22.80 4.11 2.03
CA ASP A 414 23.13 4.50 0.66
C ASP A 414 22.62 5.92 0.31
N GLY A 415 22.05 6.63 1.29
CA GLY A 415 21.47 7.97 1.14
C GLY A 415 19.99 7.97 0.74
N GLY A 416 19.30 6.82 0.84
CA GLY A 416 17.88 6.70 0.62
C GLY A 416 17.05 6.85 1.90
N TYR A 417 15.72 6.79 1.78
CA TYR A 417 14.79 6.98 2.89
C TYR A 417 14.34 5.67 3.54
N GLY A 418 14.78 4.52 3.00
CA GLY A 418 14.66 3.21 3.63
C GLY A 418 13.39 2.41 3.30
N PHE A 419 12.49 2.91 2.45
CA PHE A 419 11.37 2.08 1.99
C PHE A 419 11.87 0.87 1.21
N ASP A 420 11.15 -0.25 1.32
CA ASP A 420 11.43 -1.44 0.51
C ASP A 420 10.89 -1.30 -0.92
N TYR A 421 9.73 -0.63 -1.06
CA TYR A 421 9.03 -0.49 -2.34
C TYR A 421 8.41 0.90 -2.50
N ARG A 422 8.27 1.30 -3.77
CA ARG A 422 7.42 2.41 -4.22
C ARG A 422 6.25 1.85 -5.01
N MET A 423 5.05 2.42 -4.92
CA MET A 423 3.95 2.11 -5.82
C MET A 423 4.24 2.67 -7.23
N ALA A 424 4.04 1.85 -8.26
CA ALA A 424 4.24 2.26 -9.66
C ALA A 424 2.98 2.94 -10.20
N MET A 425 2.68 4.14 -9.70
CA MET A 425 1.44 4.88 -9.96
C MET A 425 1.28 5.31 -11.43
N ASN A 426 2.37 5.39 -12.19
CA ASN A 426 2.35 5.66 -13.63
C ASN A 426 1.62 4.57 -14.44
N ILE A 427 1.65 3.32 -13.99
CA ILE A 427 1.08 2.18 -14.75
C ILE A 427 -0.45 2.24 -14.82
N PRO A 428 -1.22 2.37 -13.71
CA PRO A 428 -2.67 2.50 -13.79
C PRO A 428 -3.10 3.74 -14.57
N ASP A 429 -2.43 4.88 -14.39
CA ASP A 429 -2.71 6.11 -15.12
C ASP A 429 -2.53 5.91 -16.64
N TYR A 430 -1.47 5.23 -17.04
CA TYR A 430 -1.24 4.86 -18.43
C TYR A 430 -2.35 3.98 -18.99
N TRP A 431 -2.77 2.93 -18.27
CA TRP A 431 -3.82 2.04 -18.73
C TRP A 431 -5.16 2.75 -18.86
N ILE A 432 -5.55 3.56 -17.87
CA ILE A 432 -6.79 4.35 -17.91
C ILE A 432 -6.78 5.29 -19.10
N LYS A 433 -5.69 6.03 -19.29
CA LYS A 433 -5.54 6.97 -20.41
C LYS A 433 -5.61 6.23 -21.76
N THR A 434 -4.86 5.15 -21.89
CA THR A 434 -4.82 4.35 -23.13
C THR A 434 -6.19 3.81 -23.51
N ILE A 435 -6.91 3.19 -22.55
CA ILE A 435 -8.25 2.64 -22.80
C ILE A 435 -9.27 3.73 -23.12
N LYS A 436 -9.14 4.91 -22.51
CA LYS A 436 -10.07 6.02 -22.66
C LYS A 436 -9.88 6.78 -23.97
N GLU A 437 -8.64 6.95 -24.39
CA GLU A 437 -8.26 7.87 -25.46
C GLU A 437 -7.94 7.19 -26.79
N LEU A 438 -7.52 5.91 -26.77
CA LEU A 438 -7.03 5.21 -27.95
C LEU A 438 -7.86 3.95 -28.27
N PRO A 439 -8.30 3.77 -29.53
CA PRO A 439 -8.82 2.49 -29.98
C PRO A 439 -7.71 1.44 -30.03
N ASP A 440 -8.06 0.15 -29.95
CA ASP A 440 -7.12 -0.97 -29.87
C ASP A 440 -6.12 -0.98 -31.04
N GLU A 441 -6.56 -0.55 -32.21
CA GLU A 441 -5.76 -0.48 -33.45
C GLU A 441 -4.56 0.47 -33.33
N GLU A 442 -4.63 1.43 -32.39
CA GLU A 442 -3.60 2.43 -32.17
C GLU A 442 -2.67 2.11 -30.98
N TRP A 443 -2.92 1.01 -30.27
CA TRP A 443 -2.06 0.60 -29.19
C TRP A 443 -0.69 0.20 -29.69
N LYS A 444 0.36 0.83 -29.11
CA LYS A 444 1.76 0.60 -29.50
C LYS A 444 2.48 -0.26 -28.47
N PRO A 445 2.88 -1.49 -28.82
CA PRO A 445 3.68 -2.35 -27.96
C PRO A 445 4.93 -1.70 -27.39
N SER A 446 5.62 -0.85 -28.17
CA SER A 446 6.77 -0.08 -27.71
C SER A 446 6.44 0.83 -26.55
N SER A 447 5.30 1.56 -26.63
CA SER A 447 4.84 2.46 -25.56
C SER A 447 4.39 1.68 -24.32
N ILE A 448 3.64 0.59 -24.52
CA ILE A 448 3.22 -0.30 -23.43
C ILE A 448 4.45 -0.81 -22.66
N PHE A 449 5.42 -1.37 -23.38
CA PHE A 449 6.60 -1.96 -22.77
C PHE A 449 7.50 -0.92 -22.11
N TRP A 450 7.57 0.28 -22.67
CA TRP A 450 8.29 1.38 -22.05
C TRP A 450 7.66 1.78 -20.73
N GLU A 451 6.34 1.95 -20.69
CA GLU A 451 5.64 2.42 -19.50
C GLU A 451 5.67 1.42 -18.35
N VAL A 452 5.39 0.12 -18.62
CA VAL A 452 5.40 -0.90 -17.56
C VAL A 452 6.78 -1.16 -16.95
N LYS A 453 7.86 -0.69 -17.60
CA LYS A 453 9.23 -0.74 -17.07
C LYS A 453 9.82 0.63 -16.71
N ASN A 454 9.03 1.71 -16.88
CA ASN A 454 9.45 3.07 -16.54
C ASN A 454 9.52 3.26 -15.02
N ARG A 455 10.69 2.97 -14.48
CA ARG A 455 11.00 3.06 -13.05
C ARG A 455 12.49 3.25 -12.86
N ARG A 456 12.87 3.72 -11.67
CA ARG A 456 14.29 3.79 -11.31
C ARG A 456 14.90 2.39 -11.23
N SER A 457 16.12 2.25 -11.75
CA SER A 457 16.82 0.95 -11.78
C SER A 457 17.32 0.48 -10.40
N ASP A 458 17.46 1.40 -9.46
CA ASP A 458 17.96 1.20 -8.09
C ASP A 458 16.84 1.02 -7.06
N GLU A 459 15.57 1.07 -7.48
CA GLU A 459 14.40 0.92 -6.61
C GLU A 459 13.54 -0.28 -7.03
N ARG A 460 12.86 -0.88 -6.06
CA ARG A 460 11.82 -1.88 -6.28
C ARG A 460 10.44 -1.22 -6.26
N THR A 461 9.54 -1.70 -7.12
CA THR A 461 8.20 -1.16 -7.23
C THR A 461 7.13 -2.24 -7.06
N ILE A 462 5.96 -1.82 -6.58
CA ILE A 462 4.72 -2.59 -6.64
C ILE A 462 3.97 -2.12 -7.88
N SER A 463 3.90 -2.99 -8.89
CA SER A 463 3.18 -2.72 -10.14
C SER A 463 1.72 -3.16 -10.02
N TYR A 464 0.81 -2.42 -10.61
CA TYR A 464 -0.63 -2.73 -10.60
C TYR A 464 -1.35 -2.09 -11.79
N CYS A 465 -2.48 -2.65 -12.17
CA CYS A 465 -3.30 -2.11 -13.25
C CYS A 465 -4.29 -1.07 -12.73
N GLU A 466 -4.86 -1.34 -11.59
CA GLU A 466 -5.78 -0.47 -10.85
C GLU A 466 -5.78 -0.87 -9.36
N SER A 467 -5.93 0.11 -8.48
CA SER A 467 -6.16 -0.03 -7.05
C SER A 467 -7.58 0.44 -6.70
N HIS A 468 -7.84 0.71 -5.42
CA HIS A 468 -9.10 1.34 -5.02
C HIS A 468 -9.28 2.75 -5.61
N ASP A 469 -8.19 3.49 -5.86
CA ASP A 469 -8.24 4.90 -6.31
C ASP A 469 -8.85 5.07 -7.70
N GLN A 470 -8.57 4.16 -8.63
CA GLN A 470 -8.97 4.32 -10.02
C GLN A 470 -10.48 4.11 -10.26
N ALA A 471 -11.19 3.52 -9.30
CA ALA A 471 -12.61 3.24 -9.41
C ALA A 471 -13.45 4.00 -8.37
N LEU A 472 -12.92 5.09 -7.79
CA LEU A 472 -13.64 5.94 -6.85
C LEU A 472 -14.78 6.70 -7.52
N VAL A 473 -15.69 7.17 -6.71
CA VAL A 473 -16.94 7.87 -7.02
C VAL A 473 -16.97 8.58 -8.38
N GLY A 474 -17.79 8.06 -9.29
CA GLY A 474 -17.98 8.65 -10.62
C GLY A 474 -16.97 8.21 -11.67
N ASP A 475 -15.97 7.41 -11.29
CA ASP A 475 -15.04 6.80 -12.22
C ASP A 475 -15.38 5.30 -12.48
N LYS A 476 -14.58 4.59 -13.26
CA LYS A 476 -14.90 3.25 -13.78
C LYS A 476 -13.71 2.32 -13.59
N THR A 477 -13.99 1.06 -13.22
CA THR A 477 -13.00 -0.04 -13.29
C THR A 477 -12.49 -0.24 -14.71
N ILE A 478 -11.31 -0.82 -14.87
CA ILE A 478 -10.73 -1.13 -16.19
C ILE A 478 -11.70 -1.99 -17.00
N ILE A 479 -12.26 -3.03 -16.41
CA ILE A 479 -13.19 -3.92 -17.13
C ILE A 479 -14.44 -3.17 -17.60
N PHE A 480 -14.98 -2.27 -16.77
CA PHE A 480 -16.15 -1.49 -17.14
C PHE A 480 -15.80 -0.45 -18.22
N ARG A 481 -14.59 0.12 -18.22
CA ARG A 481 -14.13 0.99 -19.32
C ARG A 481 -14.03 0.23 -20.64
N LEU A 482 -13.61 -1.02 -20.61
CA LEU A 482 -13.48 -1.87 -21.80
C LEU A 482 -14.82 -2.32 -22.37
N ILE A 483 -15.82 -2.60 -21.52
CA ILE A 483 -17.08 -3.26 -21.91
C ILE A 483 -18.29 -2.34 -21.78
N ASP A 484 -18.30 -1.43 -20.78
CA ASP A 484 -19.41 -0.54 -20.45
C ASP A 484 -20.70 -1.30 -20.07
N ALA A 485 -21.86 -0.74 -20.34
CA ALA A 485 -23.17 -1.29 -19.94
C ALA A 485 -23.45 -2.73 -20.44
N ASP A 486 -22.76 -3.18 -21.48
CA ASP A 486 -22.88 -4.56 -21.96
C ASP A 486 -22.52 -5.60 -20.88
N MET A 487 -21.74 -5.23 -19.85
CA MET A 487 -21.49 -6.11 -18.70
C MET A 487 -22.76 -6.53 -17.96
N TYR A 488 -23.78 -5.69 -17.93
CA TYR A 488 -25.02 -6.00 -17.22
C TYR A 488 -25.96 -6.92 -18.03
N TRP A 489 -25.84 -6.93 -19.36
CA TRP A 489 -26.78 -7.60 -20.22
C TRP A 489 -26.18 -8.80 -20.96
N HIS A 490 -24.87 -8.76 -21.24
CA HIS A 490 -24.20 -9.69 -22.16
C HIS A 490 -23.05 -10.45 -21.51
N PHE A 491 -22.87 -10.38 -20.20
CA PHE A 491 -21.77 -11.05 -19.49
C PHE A 491 -22.14 -12.50 -19.08
N LYS A 492 -22.85 -13.18 -19.97
CA LYS A 492 -23.24 -14.58 -19.82
C LYS A 492 -22.41 -15.50 -20.70
N LYS A 493 -22.14 -16.68 -20.19
CA LYS A 493 -21.50 -17.75 -20.95
C LYS A 493 -22.34 -18.09 -22.19
N GLY A 494 -21.69 -18.12 -23.35
CA GLY A 494 -22.34 -18.39 -24.62
C GLY A 494 -23.05 -17.20 -25.27
N ASP A 495 -23.04 -16.03 -24.65
CA ASP A 495 -23.48 -14.79 -25.32
C ASP A 495 -22.38 -14.28 -26.28
N GLU A 496 -22.72 -14.00 -27.52
CA GLU A 496 -21.80 -13.65 -28.60
C GLU A 496 -21.64 -12.13 -28.79
N ASN A 497 -21.48 -11.40 -27.70
CA ASN A 497 -21.20 -9.96 -27.72
C ASN A 497 -19.72 -9.68 -27.94
N ASP A 498 -19.36 -9.04 -29.06
CA ASP A 498 -17.95 -8.74 -29.43
C ASP A 498 -17.27 -7.77 -28.48
N ARG A 499 -18.01 -6.81 -27.89
CA ARG A 499 -17.47 -5.87 -26.91
C ARG A 499 -17.07 -6.59 -25.63
N VAL A 500 -17.89 -7.52 -25.17
CA VAL A 500 -17.60 -8.37 -24.00
C VAL A 500 -16.38 -9.24 -24.26
N ARG A 501 -16.33 -9.93 -25.40
CA ARG A 501 -15.18 -10.76 -25.80
C ARG A 501 -13.88 -9.95 -25.88
N ARG A 502 -13.96 -8.76 -26.51
CA ARG A 502 -12.84 -7.80 -26.56
C ARG A 502 -12.37 -7.42 -25.15
N GLY A 503 -13.31 -7.03 -24.29
CA GLY A 503 -12.98 -6.60 -22.93
C GLY A 503 -12.34 -7.69 -22.09
N ILE A 504 -12.86 -8.92 -22.13
CA ILE A 504 -12.28 -10.08 -21.46
C ILE A 504 -10.85 -10.37 -21.97
N ALA A 505 -10.62 -10.32 -23.27
CA ALA A 505 -9.29 -10.56 -23.84
C ALA A 505 -8.29 -9.50 -23.40
N LEU A 506 -8.63 -8.21 -23.53
CA LEU A 506 -7.75 -7.10 -23.17
C LEU A 506 -7.49 -7.02 -21.66
N HIS A 507 -8.49 -7.26 -20.83
CA HIS A 507 -8.32 -7.28 -19.36
C HIS A 507 -7.25 -8.30 -18.95
N LYS A 508 -7.30 -9.52 -19.48
CA LYS A 508 -6.29 -10.55 -19.23
C LYS A 508 -4.90 -10.11 -19.71
N MET A 509 -4.80 -9.55 -20.90
CA MET A 509 -3.52 -9.10 -21.46
C MET A 509 -2.90 -7.93 -20.67
N ILE A 510 -3.68 -6.94 -20.27
CA ILE A 510 -3.27 -5.81 -19.42
C ILE A 510 -2.67 -6.32 -18.11
N ARG A 511 -3.38 -7.23 -17.45
CA ARG A 511 -2.92 -7.81 -16.18
C ARG A 511 -1.65 -8.64 -16.38
N LEU A 512 -1.60 -9.46 -17.42
CA LEU A 512 -0.44 -10.31 -17.69
C LEU A 512 0.81 -9.52 -18.03
N VAL A 513 0.74 -8.47 -18.85
CA VAL A 513 1.92 -7.66 -19.18
C VAL A 513 2.41 -6.88 -17.96
N THR A 514 1.51 -6.38 -17.14
CA THR A 514 1.86 -5.67 -15.89
C THR A 514 2.52 -6.63 -14.90
N ALA A 515 1.92 -7.78 -14.62
CA ALA A 515 2.46 -8.79 -13.68
C ALA A 515 3.75 -9.44 -14.22
N GLY A 516 3.86 -9.66 -15.55
CA GLY A 516 5.06 -10.23 -16.18
C GLY A 516 6.30 -9.31 -16.13
N THR A 517 6.12 -8.02 -15.89
CA THR A 517 7.21 -7.02 -15.92
C THR A 517 7.61 -6.48 -14.54
N ILE A 518 7.06 -6.98 -13.45
CA ILE A 518 7.36 -6.54 -12.07
C ILE A 518 8.86 -6.63 -11.72
N ASN A 519 9.35 -5.79 -10.80
CA ASN A 519 10.69 -5.91 -10.21
C ASN A 519 10.69 -6.00 -8.68
N GLY A 520 9.53 -5.90 -8.06
CA GLY A 520 9.33 -6.03 -6.61
C GLY A 520 8.09 -6.84 -6.32
N GLY A 521 6.92 -6.32 -6.65
CA GLY A 521 5.65 -6.98 -6.43
C GLY A 521 4.56 -6.60 -7.41
N TYR A 522 3.42 -7.26 -7.27
CA TYR A 522 2.19 -7.01 -7.99
C TYR A 522 1.05 -6.80 -7.00
N LEU A 523 0.17 -5.84 -7.26
CA LEU A 523 -1.01 -5.58 -6.44
C LEU A 523 -2.28 -5.71 -7.28
N ASN A 524 -3.30 -6.31 -6.68
CA ASN A 524 -4.67 -6.36 -7.17
C ASN A 524 -5.62 -5.86 -6.08
N PHE A 525 -6.55 -4.97 -6.44
CA PHE A 525 -7.63 -4.60 -5.54
C PHE A 525 -8.77 -5.61 -5.62
N MET A 526 -9.38 -5.92 -4.47
CA MET A 526 -10.43 -6.92 -4.30
C MET A 526 -11.55 -6.80 -5.33
N GLY A 527 -11.79 -7.88 -6.07
CA GLY A 527 -12.79 -7.97 -7.13
C GLY A 527 -12.27 -7.64 -8.54
N ASN A 528 -11.15 -6.93 -8.67
CA ASN A 528 -10.62 -6.60 -9.99
C ASN A 528 -10.07 -7.83 -10.71
N GLU A 529 -9.62 -8.86 -9.98
CA GLU A 529 -9.16 -10.13 -10.53
C GLU A 529 -10.23 -10.84 -11.36
N PHE A 530 -11.48 -10.78 -10.93
CA PHE A 530 -12.59 -11.37 -11.69
C PHE A 530 -13.41 -10.34 -12.51
N GLY A 531 -12.95 -9.08 -12.54
CA GLY A 531 -13.63 -8.03 -13.31
C GLY A 531 -14.93 -7.55 -12.68
N HIS A 532 -14.96 -7.29 -11.37
CA HIS A 532 -16.12 -6.70 -10.71
C HIS A 532 -16.53 -5.40 -11.41
N PRO A 533 -17.81 -5.23 -11.82
CA PRO A 533 -18.20 -4.15 -12.72
C PRO A 533 -18.36 -2.79 -12.04
N GLU A 534 -18.65 -2.80 -10.74
CA GLU A 534 -19.08 -1.60 -10.03
C GLU A 534 -17.89 -0.76 -9.56
N TRP A 535 -18.04 0.57 -9.62
CA TRP A 535 -17.15 1.52 -8.96
C TRP A 535 -17.34 1.46 -7.44
N ILE A 536 -16.52 2.22 -6.70
CA ILE A 536 -16.59 2.33 -5.25
C ILE A 536 -17.27 3.63 -4.87
N ASP A 537 -18.38 3.55 -4.12
CA ASP A 537 -19.09 4.71 -3.58
C ASP A 537 -19.69 4.33 -2.21
N PHE A 538 -19.08 4.87 -1.16
CA PHE A 538 -19.51 4.62 0.21
C PHE A 538 -20.78 5.41 0.55
N PRO A 539 -21.55 4.99 1.58
CA PRO A 539 -22.73 5.69 2.01
C PRO A 539 -22.46 7.16 2.31
N ARG A 540 -23.18 8.03 1.65
CA ARG A 540 -23.12 9.49 1.80
C ARG A 540 -24.45 10.11 1.38
N GLU A 541 -24.68 11.37 1.73
CA GLU A 541 -25.93 12.08 1.40
C GLU A 541 -26.25 12.01 -0.11
N GLY A 542 -25.25 12.24 -0.96
CA GLY A 542 -25.42 12.28 -2.41
C GLY A 542 -25.83 10.96 -3.08
N ASN A 543 -25.71 9.80 -2.37
CA ASN A 543 -26.19 8.50 -2.86
C ASN A 543 -27.29 7.90 -1.98
N GLY A 544 -27.93 8.73 -1.11
CA GLY A 544 -29.00 8.29 -0.21
C GLY A 544 -28.52 7.29 0.86
N TRP A 545 -27.26 7.38 1.29
CA TRP A 545 -26.62 6.50 2.29
C TRP A 545 -26.60 5.03 1.87
N SER A 546 -26.52 4.76 0.57
CA SER A 546 -26.56 3.42 -0.02
C SER A 546 -25.23 2.68 0.13
N TYR A 547 -25.28 1.40 0.50
CA TYR A 547 -24.16 0.47 0.51
C TYR A 547 -24.00 -0.28 -0.81
N LYS A 548 -24.83 -0.01 -1.83
CA LYS A 548 -24.85 -0.74 -3.08
C LYS A 548 -23.46 -0.87 -3.74
N TYR A 549 -22.67 0.19 -3.71
CA TYR A 549 -21.33 0.25 -4.30
C TYR A 549 -20.19 0.15 -3.28
N ALA A 550 -20.53 -0.07 -1.99
CA ALA A 550 -19.57 -0.29 -0.91
C ALA A 550 -19.50 -1.76 -0.49
N ARG A 551 -19.54 -2.66 -1.46
CA ARG A 551 -19.52 -4.11 -1.27
C ARG A 551 -18.82 -4.80 -2.43
N ARG A 552 -18.56 -6.11 -2.30
CA ARG A 552 -18.12 -6.97 -3.40
C ARG A 552 -19.10 -8.10 -3.59
N GLN A 553 -19.54 -8.27 -4.84
CA GLN A 553 -20.53 -9.25 -5.23
C GLN A 553 -19.84 -10.56 -5.65
N TRP A 554 -19.46 -11.37 -4.65
CA TRP A 554 -18.81 -12.66 -4.88
C TRP A 554 -19.67 -13.65 -5.65
N ASN A 555 -20.99 -13.51 -5.54
CA ASN A 555 -21.94 -14.30 -6.31
C ASN A 555 -21.74 -14.16 -7.85
N LEU A 556 -21.12 -13.09 -8.33
CA LEU A 556 -20.82 -12.92 -9.75
C LEU A 556 -19.76 -13.93 -10.23
N VAL A 557 -18.66 -14.07 -9.50
CA VAL A 557 -17.58 -15.01 -9.86
C VAL A 557 -17.95 -16.45 -9.51
N ASP A 558 -18.77 -16.66 -8.48
CA ASP A 558 -19.23 -18.00 -8.08
C ASP A 558 -20.25 -18.58 -9.09
N ASN A 559 -20.99 -17.74 -9.80
CA ASN A 559 -21.96 -18.17 -10.81
C ASN A 559 -21.25 -18.56 -12.12
N LYS A 560 -21.12 -19.86 -12.36
CA LYS A 560 -20.44 -20.41 -13.55
C LYS A 560 -21.18 -20.20 -14.88
N GLU A 561 -22.39 -19.66 -14.86
CA GLU A 561 -23.13 -19.19 -16.05
C GLU A 561 -22.73 -17.77 -16.49
N LEU A 562 -21.97 -17.06 -15.66
CA LEU A 562 -21.45 -15.72 -15.95
C LEU A 562 -19.97 -15.79 -16.34
N CYS A 563 -19.47 -14.79 -17.06
CA CYS A 563 -18.09 -14.76 -17.57
C CYS A 563 -17.05 -14.33 -16.53
N TYR A 564 -17.46 -13.88 -15.35
CA TYR A 564 -16.53 -13.40 -14.31
C TYR A 564 -15.51 -14.46 -13.88
N HIS A 565 -15.91 -15.72 -13.78
CA HIS A 565 -15.00 -16.81 -13.41
C HIS A 565 -13.85 -17.01 -14.41
N TYR A 566 -14.02 -16.68 -15.69
CA TYR A 566 -12.96 -16.76 -16.69
C TYR A 566 -11.78 -15.83 -16.35
N LEU A 567 -12.08 -14.65 -15.81
CA LEU A 567 -11.08 -13.67 -15.40
C LEU A 567 -10.40 -14.09 -14.09
N GLY A 568 -11.16 -14.56 -13.10
CA GLY A 568 -10.62 -15.07 -11.83
C GLY A 568 -9.74 -16.31 -12.05
N ASP A 569 -10.23 -17.31 -12.80
CA ASP A 569 -9.46 -18.51 -13.12
C ASP A 569 -8.16 -18.16 -13.88
N PHE A 570 -8.20 -17.16 -14.76
CA PHE A 570 -7.01 -16.65 -15.45
C PHE A 570 -6.02 -15.98 -14.47
N ASP A 571 -6.51 -15.11 -13.58
CA ASP A 571 -5.66 -14.42 -12.60
C ASP A 571 -4.92 -15.42 -11.70
N LYS A 572 -5.63 -16.39 -11.18
CA LYS A 572 -5.06 -17.50 -10.40
C LYS A 572 -3.95 -18.22 -11.16
N LYS A 573 -4.19 -18.56 -12.43
CA LYS A 573 -3.18 -19.24 -13.27
C LYS A 573 -1.99 -18.35 -13.58
N MET A 574 -2.21 -17.07 -13.81
CA MET A 574 -1.15 -16.08 -14.02
C MET A 574 -0.22 -16.03 -12.79
N LEU A 575 -0.78 -15.93 -11.59
CA LEU A 575 0.01 -15.92 -10.35
C LEU A 575 0.75 -17.24 -10.11
N GLU A 576 0.14 -18.38 -10.42
CA GLU A 576 0.79 -19.70 -10.36
C GLU A 576 2.03 -19.74 -11.27
N VAL A 577 1.91 -19.28 -12.52
CA VAL A 577 3.03 -19.26 -13.47
C VAL A 577 4.16 -18.35 -12.97
N ILE A 578 3.85 -17.17 -12.44
CA ILE A 578 4.84 -16.25 -11.88
C ILE A 578 5.55 -16.86 -10.67
N LYS A 579 4.81 -17.42 -9.73
CA LYS A 579 5.37 -18.07 -8.52
C LYS A 579 6.22 -19.30 -8.83
N SER A 580 5.95 -19.98 -9.94
CA SER A 580 6.71 -21.16 -10.35
C SER A 580 8.14 -20.86 -10.81
N GLU A 581 8.48 -19.60 -11.03
CA GLU A 581 9.83 -19.16 -11.42
C GLU A 581 10.57 -18.61 -10.19
N PRO A 582 11.65 -19.29 -9.73
CA PRO A 582 12.45 -18.80 -8.62
C PRO A 582 13.03 -17.42 -8.94
N HIS A 583 12.98 -16.53 -7.96
CA HIS A 583 13.53 -15.17 -8.09
C HIS A 583 12.99 -14.38 -9.28
N PHE A 584 11.71 -14.56 -9.59
CA PHE A 584 11.07 -13.91 -10.75
C PHE A 584 11.32 -12.40 -10.80
N ASN A 585 11.15 -11.71 -9.69
CA ASN A 585 11.34 -10.26 -9.57
C ASN A 585 12.81 -9.81 -9.58
N ASP A 586 13.77 -10.71 -9.28
CA ASP A 586 15.21 -10.42 -9.28
C ASP A 586 15.87 -10.72 -10.64
N THR A 587 15.18 -11.44 -11.51
CA THR A 587 15.68 -11.79 -12.83
C THR A 587 15.52 -10.62 -13.80
N PRO A 588 16.56 -10.26 -14.57
CA PRO A 588 16.47 -9.17 -15.54
C PRO A 588 15.36 -9.38 -16.56
N LEU A 589 14.56 -8.34 -16.78
CA LEU A 589 13.59 -8.27 -17.88
C LEU A 589 14.35 -8.03 -19.18
N LYS A 590 14.22 -8.92 -20.15
CA LYS A 590 14.88 -8.82 -21.46
C LYS A 590 13.86 -8.72 -22.57
N GLU A 591 13.87 -7.61 -23.27
CA GLU A 591 13.12 -7.47 -24.51
C GLU A 591 13.66 -8.44 -25.55
N ILE A 592 12.77 -9.15 -26.24
CA ILE A 592 13.11 -10.01 -27.37
C ILE A 592 12.77 -9.27 -28.64
N TRP A 593 11.54 -8.72 -28.72
CA TRP A 593 11.03 -8.07 -29.92
C TRP A 593 9.83 -7.19 -29.63
N HIS A 594 9.72 -6.08 -30.31
CA HIS A 594 8.45 -5.38 -30.47
C HIS A 594 8.26 -4.90 -31.92
N ASN A 595 7.01 -4.79 -32.34
CA ASN A 595 6.67 -4.25 -33.66
C ASN A 595 5.32 -3.53 -33.53
N ASP A 596 5.34 -2.20 -33.64
CA ASP A 596 4.14 -1.37 -33.49
C ASP A 596 3.17 -1.54 -34.67
N THR A 597 3.67 -1.86 -35.88
CA THR A 597 2.83 -2.10 -37.05
C THR A 597 2.06 -3.42 -36.95
N ASP A 598 2.70 -4.47 -36.45
CA ASP A 598 2.09 -5.77 -36.21
C ASP A 598 1.39 -5.83 -34.85
N GLN A 599 1.62 -4.86 -33.97
CA GLN A 599 1.17 -4.80 -32.59
C GLN A 599 1.62 -6.00 -31.75
N ILE A 600 2.85 -6.45 -31.97
CA ILE A 600 3.49 -7.59 -31.30
C ILE A 600 4.50 -7.09 -30.24
N LEU A 601 4.47 -7.72 -29.08
CA LEU A 601 5.49 -7.57 -28.03
C LEU A 601 5.95 -8.95 -27.57
N ALA A 602 7.26 -9.13 -27.43
CA ALA A 602 7.84 -10.31 -26.80
C ALA A 602 8.98 -9.93 -25.85
N PHE A 603 8.98 -10.49 -24.68
CA PHE A 603 10.06 -10.35 -23.70
C PHE A 603 10.29 -11.66 -22.94
N SER A 604 11.44 -11.77 -22.30
CA SER A 604 11.76 -12.94 -21.49
C SER A 604 12.13 -12.56 -20.06
N ARG A 605 11.83 -13.50 -19.17
CA ARG A 605 12.21 -13.45 -17.78
C ARG A 605 12.51 -14.85 -17.28
N ASN A 606 13.77 -15.11 -16.90
CA ASN A 606 14.25 -16.45 -16.53
C ASN A 606 13.96 -17.47 -17.66
N GLN A 607 13.20 -18.52 -17.38
CA GLN A 607 12.84 -19.56 -18.36
C GLN A 607 11.53 -19.24 -19.11
N LEU A 608 10.87 -18.13 -18.78
CA LEU A 608 9.62 -17.74 -19.41
C LEU A 608 9.84 -16.77 -20.57
N ILE A 609 9.07 -16.96 -21.61
CA ILE A 609 8.90 -16.04 -22.73
C ILE A 609 7.45 -15.62 -22.78
N PHE A 610 7.21 -14.32 -22.71
CA PHE A 610 5.90 -13.70 -22.83
C PHE A 610 5.76 -13.13 -24.24
N VAL A 611 4.68 -13.47 -24.93
CA VAL A 611 4.38 -13.01 -26.28
C VAL A 611 2.97 -12.47 -26.33
N PHE A 612 2.80 -11.24 -26.79
CA PHE A 612 1.51 -10.56 -26.89
C PHE A 612 1.24 -10.16 -28.34
N ASN A 613 0.01 -10.36 -28.79
CA ASN A 613 -0.53 -9.79 -29.99
C ASN A 613 -1.70 -8.86 -29.64
N PHE A 614 -1.48 -7.56 -29.63
CA PHE A 614 -2.49 -6.56 -29.33
C PHE A 614 -3.37 -6.23 -30.56
N SER A 615 -3.03 -6.72 -31.75
CA SER A 615 -3.81 -6.47 -32.96
C SER A 615 -5.24 -7.00 -32.82
N PRO A 616 -6.27 -6.17 -33.07
CA PRO A 616 -7.66 -6.58 -32.92
C PRO A 616 -8.12 -7.59 -33.99
N THR A 617 -7.44 -7.64 -35.15
CA THR A 617 -7.93 -8.38 -36.34
C THR A 617 -6.88 -9.30 -36.96
N ARG A 618 -5.61 -9.13 -36.66
CA ARG A 618 -4.53 -9.89 -37.35
C ARG A 618 -4.00 -11.01 -36.47
N SER A 619 -4.22 -12.24 -36.90
CA SER A 619 -3.53 -13.42 -36.37
C SER A 619 -2.31 -13.71 -37.23
N PHE A 620 -1.23 -14.17 -36.64
CA PHE A 620 0.01 -14.46 -37.35
C PHE A 620 0.33 -15.95 -37.26
N SER A 621 0.50 -16.59 -38.42
CA SER A 621 1.10 -17.93 -38.52
C SER A 621 2.62 -17.81 -38.64
N ASP A 622 3.38 -18.67 -38.01
CA ASP A 622 4.85 -18.71 -38.13
C ASP A 622 5.58 -17.41 -37.72
N TYR A 623 5.05 -16.60 -36.81
CA TYR A 623 5.75 -15.41 -36.33
C TYR A 623 7.01 -15.82 -35.52
N GLY A 624 8.18 -15.37 -35.98
CA GLY A 624 9.47 -15.85 -35.47
C GLY A 624 10.08 -14.91 -34.42
N PHE A 625 10.57 -15.50 -33.34
CA PHE A 625 11.36 -14.81 -32.29
C PHE A 625 12.73 -15.46 -32.13
N LEU A 626 13.77 -14.67 -32.03
CA LEU A 626 15.13 -15.16 -31.79
C LEU A 626 15.35 -15.37 -30.29
N VAL A 627 15.37 -16.63 -29.87
CA VAL A 627 15.43 -17.03 -28.46
C VAL A 627 16.52 -18.07 -28.22
N PRO A 628 16.92 -18.36 -26.96
CA PRO A 628 17.87 -19.44 -26.68
C PRO A 628 17.38 -20.80 -27.22
N ASN A 629 18.28 -21.54 -27.90
CA ASN A 629 17.94 -22.87 -28.47
C ASN A 629 17.31 -23.80 -27.44
N GLY A 630 16.25 -24.48 -27.83
CA GLY A 630 15.57 -25.43 -26.95
C GLY A 630 14.16 -25.81 -27.40
N THR A 631 13.50 -26.53 -26.51
CA THR A 631 12.06 -26.85 -26.62
C THR A 631 11.27 -26.00 -25.63
N TYR A 632 10.17 -25.46 -26.08
CA TYR A 632 9.29 -24.58 -25.33
C TYR A 632 7.88 -25.15 -25.28
N ASN A 633 7.25 -25.11 -24.11
CA ASN A 633 5.84 -25.48 -23.93
C ASN A 633 5.04 -24.25 -23.52
N VAL A 634 3.82 -24.12 -24.03
CA VAL A 634 2.85 -23.12 -23.55
C VAL A 634 2.47 -23.48 -22.11
N VAL A 635 2.57 -22.51 -21.20
CA VAL A 635 2.20 -22.67 -19.77
C VAL A 635 1.04 -21.74 -19.37
N LEU A 636 0.75 -20.74 -20.21
CA LEU A 636 -0.42 -19.89 -20.09
C LEU A 636 -0.80 -19.36 -21.46
N ASN A 637 -2.10 -19.40 -21.76
CA ASN A 637 -2.68 -18.92 -23.00
C ASN A 637 -3.95 -18.14 -22.69
N THR A 638 -3.96 -16.82 -22.98
CA THR A 638 -5.13 -15.98 -22.72
C THR A 638 -6.33 -16.34 -23.61
N ASP A 639 -6.10 -17.04 -24.75
CA ASP A 639 -7.12 -17.49 -25.68
C ASP A 639 -7.64 -18.90 -25.39
N SER A 640 -7.24 -19.54 -24.27
CA SER A 640 -7.78 -20.83 -23.86
C SER A 640 -9.29 -20.76 -23.56
N TRP A 641 -9.99 -21.84 -23.89
CA TRP A 641 -11.40 -22.03 -23.54
C TRP A 641 -11.67 -21.88 -22.03
N GLU A 642 -10.72 -22.29 -21.21
CA GLU A 642 -10.78 -22.18 -19.75
C GLU A 642 -10.94 -20.73 -19.29
N TYR A 643 -10.44 -19.77 -20.08
CA TYR A 643 -10.46 -18.35 -19.75
C TYR A 643 -11.37 -17.53 -20.72
N GLY A 644 -12.36 -18.20 -21.33
CA GLY A 644 -13.33 -17.55 -22.21
C GLY A 644 -12.75 -17.10 -23.56
N GLY A 645 -11.66 -17.70 -24.00
CA GLY A 645 -11.08 -17.51 -25.33
C GLY A 645 -11.67 -18.44 -26.38
N PHE A 646 -11.09 -18.43 -27.58
CA PHE A 646 -11.54 -19.23 -28.73
C PHE A 646 -10.79 -20.56 -28.87
N GLY A 647 -9.70 -20.75 -28.12
CA GLY A 647 -8.90 -21.97 -28.14
C GLY A 647 -8.19 -22.24 -29.48
N PHE A 648 -7.75 -21.19 -30.18
CA PHE A 648 -7.07 -21.33 -31.46
C PHE A 648 -5.65 -21.89 -31.37
N VAL A 649 -5.06 -21.93 -30.17
CA VAL A 649 -3.74 -22.48 -29.93
C VAL A 649 -3.85 -23.83 -29.26
N ASP A 650 -3.24 -24.85 -29.87
CA ASP A 650 -3.07 -26.17 -29.23
C ASP A 650 -1.90 -26.12 -28.24
N GLU A 651 -2.21 -26.06 -26.94
CA GLU A 651 -1.23 -25.97 -25.87
C GLU A 651 -0.40 -27.24 -25.66
N SER A 652 -0.82 -28.36 -26.25
CA SER A 652 -0.07 -29.63 -26.20
C SER A 652 1.14 -29.68 -27.12
N VAL A 653 1.21 -28.75 -28.07
CA VAL A 653 2.29 -28.65 -29.07
C VAL A 653 3.61 -28.23 -28.40
N LYS A 654 4.66 -28.96 -28.69
CA LYS A 654 6.05 -28.61 -28.30
C LYS A 654 6.68 -27.76 -29.37
N HIS A 655 7.05 -26.55 -29.03
CA HIS A 655 7.72 -25.64 -29.94
C HIS A 655 9.24 -25.80 -29.83
N ILE A 656 9.88 -26.21 -30.94
CA ILE A 656 11.32 -26.41 -31.02
C ILE A 656 11.91 -25.27 -31.83
N THR A 657 13.01 -24.67 -31.36
CA THR A 657 13.69 -23.61 -32.09
C THR A 657 14.32 -24.16 -33.34
N LEU A 658 14.18 -23.40 -34.44
CA LEU A 658 14.84 -23.68 -35.72
C LEU A 658 16.25 -23.08 -35.69
N ALA A 659 17.26 -23.89 -36.02
CA ALA A 659 18.64 -23.43 -36.06
C ALA A 659 18.85 -22.41 -37.18
N ASP A 660 19.66 -21.39 -36.86
CA ASP A 660 20.14 -20.40 -37.83
C ASP A 660 21.65 -20.26 -37.68
N PRO A 661 22.43 -20.55 -38.76
CA PRO A 661 23.89 -20.48 -38.70
C PRO A 661 24.44 -19.12 -38.27
N LEU A 662 23.68 -18.03 -38.50
CA LEU A 662 24.07 -16.67 -38.10
C LEU A 662 24.13 -16.50 -36.57
N TYR A 663 23.32 -17.28 -35.85
CA TYR A 663 23.16 -17.16 -34.38
C TYR A 663 23.63 -18.41 -33.64
N GLU A 664 24.31 -19.34 -34.31
CA GLU A 664 24.79 -20.59 -33.70
C GLU A 664 25.76 -20.33 -32.54
N LYS A 665 26.66 -19.34 -32.69
CA LYS A 665 27.64 -18.93 -31.67
C LYS A 665 26.95 -18.37 -30.41
N ASP A 666 25.78 -17.77 -30.55
CA ASP A 666 24.99 -17.21 -29.46
C ASP A 666 24.05 -18.27 -28.83
N CYS A 667 24.10 -19.51 -29.31
CA CYS A 667 23.17 -20.58 -28.89
C CYS A 667 21.71 -20.18 -29.05
N LYS A 668 21.32 -19.43 -30.08
CA LYS A 668 19.98 -18.97 -30.39
C LYS A 668 19.41 -19.57 -31.66
N GLY A 669 18.08 -19.64 -31.72
CA GLY A 669 17.35 -20.09 -32.88
C GLY A 669 15.95 -19.43 -32.94
N TRP A 670 15.28 -19.64 -34.05
CA TRP A 670 13.98 -19.06 -34.33
C TRP A 670 12.86 -19.90 -33.70
N LEU A 671 12.17 -19.35 -32.68
CA LEU A 671 10.94 -19.89 -32.15
C LEU A 671 9.79 -19.33 -32.97
N LYS A 672 9.13 -20.19 -33.75
CA LYS A 672 7.99 -19.81 -34.58
C LYS A 672 6.69 -20.20 -33.94
N LEU A 673 5.74 -19.24 -33.87
CA LEU A 673 4.49 -19.40 -33.16
C LEU A 673 3.31 -18.97 -34.04
N TYR A 674 2.18 -19.63 -33.85
CA TYR A 674 0.88 -19.07 -34.19
C TYR A 674 0.40 -18.18 -33.06
N ILE A 675 0.08 -16.93 -33.35
CA ILE A 675 -0.31 -15.94 -32.36
C ILE A 675 -1.66 -15.34 -32.78
N PRO A 676 -2.79 -15.76 -32.15
CA PRO A 676 -4.11 -15.21 -32.44
C PRO A 676 -4.19 -13.71 -32.16
N ALA A 677 -5.11 -13.02 -32.82
CA ALA A 677 -5.46 -11.63 -32.53
C ALA A 677 -5.94 -11.47 -31.08
N ARG A 678 -5.61 -10.35 -30.42
CA ARG A 678 -5.95 -10.06 -29.02
C ARG A 678 -5.65 -11.23 -28.08
N SER A 679 -4.47 -11.79 -28.16
CA SER A 679 -4.04 -12.89 -27.30
C SER A 679 -2.61 -12.72 -26.80
N ALA A 680 -2.32 -13.46 -25.73
CA ALA A 680 -0.96 -13.59 -25.23
C ALA A 680 -0.66 -15.04 -24.85
N LEU A 681 0.59 -15.42 -25.07
CA LEU A 681 1.14 -16.73 -24.72
C LEU A 681 2.30 -16.56 -23.75
N VAL A 682 2.36 -17.40 -22.74
CA VAL A 682 3.57 -17.57 -21.92
C VAL A 682 4.13 -18.96 -22.19
N LEU A 683 5.38 -19.00 -22.62
CA LEU A 683 6.07 -20.25 -22.91
C LEU A 683 7.18 -20.47 -21.90
N ARG A 684 7.40 -21.72 -21.52
CA ARG A 684 8.49 -22.13 -20.64
C ARG A 684 9.47 -23.00 -21.41
N LYS A 685 10.77 -22.67 -21.31
CA LYS A 685 11.83 -23.49 -21.85
C LYS A 685 11.92 -24.79 -21.05
N LYS A 686 11.90 -25.92 -21.74
CA LYS A 686 12.13 -27.23 -21.12
C LYS A 686 13.58 -27.32 -20.67
N LYS A 687 13.79 -27.73 -19.42
CA LYS A 687 15.13 -28.01 -18.88
C LYS A 687 15.84 -29.16 -19.57
#